data_adddc32e508f13f8441a8eb1a2180cde
#
_entry.id   adddc32e508f13f8441a8eb1a2180cde
#
_cell.length_a   1.000
_cell.length_b   1.000
_cell.length_c   1.000
_cell.angle_alpha   90.00
_cell.angle_beta   90.00
_cell.angle_gamma   90.00
#
_symmetry.space_group_name_H-M   'P 1'
#
loop_
_entity.id
_entity.type
_entity.pdbx_description
1 polymer ?
#
loop_
_entity_poly.entity_id
_entity_poly.type
_entity_poly.pdbx_seq_one_letter_code
_entity_poly.pdbx_strand_id
1 'polypeptide(L)'
;MTTFDIELYVSPGDGSAGGDGSSERPLAGLEAARDELRARRTPGQSAVVHVAAGHYRLETPLTFEPSDSATTYLADGHDVRVEGGLVLRYWTEVPVGDAVLWAADAPADRHIRSLFVDGERRARTRRPREGLFRVAHQDGLDLMRGSHETQYQGSDTFGFTPGDIEAYDALRDVEVVVPHYWIQERLPIAEVDLATSTVRCARRSVFALRDDISGSFANYYLENVREALGEVAGEWYYDRAAHRVLYVPRPGERRETFTATVPVLDELLLVHGEEDRPVTDLHFEGFTFAYTDWSLQRRTLSDSPGRLSDEIAYGSAPQAATDVTGALEFRHTTDSSLVNCVVEHVGGHAVSLEAGSSRIAVTHNTLRDLGGGGIAVTGGASEATGLSRDNVLTDNEIVTGGRVFPAAVGILVRHSAGNTISHNHIHDLHYSGISCGWTWGYRDGVARDNVIEYNHIHDIGHGTMSDMGGVYLLGVQPGTVVRRNLIHGIQCANYGGWCVYLDEGSSHIVVEENVCFDASTQCLHQHYGRENTIRNNVFAFGARGLIAVTRAEEHVSFTLERNVLVSAGVPAIVGGTGAAHPYDVRLISDLNLFWDTRADTAMSGEGRVDATAPDEVLTPLSDDAWRAQGHDRHSVIGDVGLVLPGPDRAGGPSVSRERAAEIGFVMPDLTGVGPRSRPGKQ
;
A
#
# COMPACT_ATOMS: atom_id res chain seq x y z
N MET A 1 -33.32 12.51 -13.78
CA MET A 1 -33.44 12.10 -12.38
C MET A 1 -33.82 10.63 -12.38
N THR A 2 -33.04 9.79 -11.76
CA THR A 2 -33.40 8.37 -11.55
C THR A 2 -34.57 8.35 -10.59
N THR A 3 -35.64 7.66 -10.91
CA THR A 3 -36.79 7.48 -10.02
C THR A 3 -36.61 6.17 -9.27
N PHE A 4 -36.67 6.21 -7.96
CA PHE A 4 -36.60 5.04 -7.10
C PHE A 4 -38.01 4.62 -6.69
N ASP A 5 -38.24 3.32 -6.45
CA ASP A 5 -39.54 2.78 -6.02
C ASP A 5 -39.78 3.05 -4.54
N ILE A 6 -38.71 3.12 -3.74
CA ILE A 6 -38.76 3.37 -2.29
C ILE A 6 -37.76 4.47 -1.93
N GLU A 7 -38.22 5.45 -1.16
CA GLU A 7 -37.34 6.50 -0.58
C GLU A 7 -37.44 6.44 0.94
N LEU A 8 -36.29 6.40 1.63
CA LEU A 8 -36.23 6.46 3.10
C LEU A 8 -35.31 7.59 3.54
N TYR A 9 -35.58 8.11 4.71
CA TYR A 9 -34.82 9.19 5.35
C TYR A 9 -34.28 8.73 6.70
N VAL A 10 -33.01 9.08 6.96
CA VAL A 10 -32.28 8.76 8.19
C VAL A 10 -31.72 10.04 8.79
N SER A 11 -31.88 10.24 10.09
CA SER A 11 -31.32 11.38 10.82
C SER A 11 -30.87 10.97 12.22
N PRO A 12 -29.66 11.31 12.70
CA PRO A 12 -29.21 10.95 14.03
C PRO A 12 -29.82 11.83 15.13
N GLY A 13 -30.31 13.03 14.77
CA GLY A 13 -30.93 13.98 15.71
C GLY A 13 -32.44 13.84 15.79
N ASP A 14 -33.10 13.81 14.64
CA ASP A 14 -34.59 13.79 14.52
C ASP A 14 -35.13 12.38 14.33
N GLY A 15 -34.25 11.41 14.02
CA GLY A 15 -34.63 10.01 13.83
C GLY A 15 -35.04 9.34 15.14
N SER A 16 -35.96 8.39 15.06
CA SER A 16 -36.40 7.60 16.21
C SER A 16 -36.51 6.12 15.86
N ALA A 17 -36.43 5.27 16.88
CA ALA A 17 -36.69 3.83 16.74
C ALA A 17 -38.13 3.52 16.25
N GLY A 18 -39.04 4.48 16.37
CA GLY A 18 -40.45 4.40 15.87
C GLY A 18 -40.67 5.27 14.61
N GLY A 19 -39.64 5.77 13.96
CA GLY A 19 -39.70 6.44 12.66
C GLY A 19 -40.21 5.48 11.58
N ASP A 20 -40.91 6.01 10.57
CA ASP A 20 -41.40 5.20 9.44
C ASP A 20 -40.54 5.40 8.17
N GLY A 21 -39.46 6.16 8.28
CA GLY A 21 -38.55 6.46 7.19
C GLY A 21 -39.02 7.53 6.23
N SER A 22 -40.15 8.21 6.53
CA SER A 22 -40.57 9.41 5.79
C SER A 22 -39.65 10.60 6.15
N SER A 23 -39.68 11.67 5.34
CA SER A 23 -38.95 12.91 5.63
C SER A 23 -39.40 13.59 6.93
N GLU A 24 -40.67 13.43 7.31
CA GLU A 24 -41.22 13.97 8.56
C GLU A 24 -40.91 13.09 9.77
N ARG A 25 -40.66 11.79 9.57
CA ARG A 25 -40.38 10.82 10.63
C ARG A 25 -39.23 9.89 10.25
N PRO A 26 -38.00 10.43 10.15
CA PRO A 26 -36.83 9.69 9.73
C PRO A 26 -36.45 8.55 10.69
N LEU A 27 -35.75 7.56 10.20
CA LEU A 27 -35.16 6.49 10.98
C LEU A 27 -33.89 6.97 11.71
N ALA A 28 -33.53 6.33 12.82
CA ALA A 28 -32.42 6.77 13.67
C ALA A 28 -31.03 6.39 13.16
N GLY A 29 -30.90 5.42 12.23
CA GLY A 29 -29.62 4.93 11.77
C GLY A 29 -29.69 4.14 10.47
N LEU A 30 -28.52 3.82 9.91
CA LEU A 30 -28.41 3.09 8.64
C LEU A 30 -28.90 1.63 8.78
N GLU A 31 -28.65 0.99 9.94
CA GLU A 31 -29.16 -0.35 10.24
C GLU A 31 -30.71 -0.39 10.19
N ALA A 32 -31.35 0.61 10.80
CA ALA A 32 -32.80 0.71 10.79
C ALA A 32 -33.35 0.90 9.37
N ALA A 33 -32.67 1.68 8.54
CA ALA A 33 -33.07 1.88 7.14
C ALA A 33 -32.90 0.59 6.32
N ARG A 34 -31.80 -0.12 6.48
CA ARG A 34 -31.58 -1.43 5.85
C ARG A 34 -32.66 -2.42 6.24
N ASP A 35 -32.94 -2.56 7.53
CA ASP A 35 -33.90 -3.52 8.05
C ASP A 35 -35.35 -3.16 7.62
N GLU A 36 -35.66 -1.87 7.54
CA GLU A 36 -36.93 -1.38 7.02
C GLU A 36 -37.09 -1.67 5.52
N LEU A 37 -36.01 -1.50 4.72
CA LEU A 37 -36.03 -1.90 3.31
C LEU A 37 -36.26 -3.40 3.16
N ARG A 38 -35.56 -4.23 3.94
CA ARG A 38 -35.76 -5.69 3.92
C ARG A 38 -37.20 -6.10 4.25
N ALA A 39 -37.87 -5.35 5.15
CA ALA A 39 -39.24 -5.62 5.53
C ALA A 39 -40.27 -5.18 4.48
N ARG A 40 -40.02 -4.10 3.75
CA ARG A 40 -41.00 -3.49 2.82
C ARG A 40 -40.83 -3.91 1.37
N ARG A 41 -39.58 -4.20 0.97
CA ARG A 41 -39.22 -4.36 -0.44
C ARG A 41 -39.78 -5.65 -1.03
N THR A 42 -40.30 -5.54 -2.23
CA THR A 42 -40.60 -6.70 -3.09
C THR A 42 -39.46 -6.87 -4.13
N PRO A 43 -39.19 -8.10 -4.61
CA PRO A 43 -38.13 -8.33 -5.57
C PRO A 43 -38.22 -7.42 -6.79
N GLY A 44 -37.08 -6.80 -7.15
CA GLY A 44 -36.91 -5.92 -8.33
C GLY A 44 -37.20 -4.44 -8.06
N GLN A 45 -37.58 -4.05 -6.87
CA GLN A 45 -37.74 -2.63 -6.51
C GLN A 45 -36.38 -2.00 -6.18
N SER A 46 -36.15 -0.79 -6.67
CA SER A 46 -35.01 0.07 -6.34
C SER A 46 -35.32 0.96 -5.12
N ALA A 47 -34.27 1.32 -4.36
CA ALA A 47 -34.43 2.20 -3.22
C ALA A 47 -33.33 3.26 -3.12
N VAL A 48 -33.69 4.41 -2.52
CA VAL A 48 -32.71 5.41 -2.07
C VAL A 48 -32.91 5.68 -0.59
N VAL A 49 -31.80 5.78 0.13
CA VAL A 49 -31.77 6.16 1.55
C VAL A 49 -31.04 7.50 1.66
N HIS A 50 -31.77 8.54 2.00
CA HIS A 50 -31.27 9.87 2.26
C HIS A 50 -30.76 9.95 3.70
N VAL A 51 -29.47 10.25 3.87
CA VAL A 51 -28.82 10.25 5.19
C VAL A 51 -28.41 11.66 5.56
N ALA A 52 -29.07 12.23 6.56
CA ALA A 52 -28.80 13.59 7.03
C ALA A 52 -27.43 13.72 7.69
N ALA A 53 -26.88 14.94 7.69
CA ALA A 53 -25.61 15.25 8.36
C ALA A 53 -25.62 14.85 9.84
N GLY A 54 -24.48 14.31 10.31
CA GLY A 54 -24.28 13.92 11.71
C GLY A 54 -23.44 12.66 11.87
N HIS A 55 -23.30 12.21 13.11
CA HIS A 55 -22.46 11.09 13.50
C HIS A 55 -23.28 9.83 13.72
N TYR A 56 -23.01 8.81 12.92
CA TYR A 56 -23.63 7.48 12.98
C TYR A 56 -22.62 6.49 13.53
N ARG A 57 -22.65 6.33 14.85
CA ARG A 57 -21.73 5.42 15.52
C ARG A 57 -22.26 3.99 15.43
N LEU A 58 -21.41 3.09 14.92
CA LEU A 58 -21.71 1.67 14.84
C LEU A 58 -21.26 0.94 16.12
N GLU A 59 -22.06 0.01 16.59
CA GLU A 59 -21.71 -0.96 17.65
C GLU A 59 -21.17 -2.27 17.05
N THR A 60 -21.61 -2.59 15.84
CA THR A 60 -21.17 -3.72 15.02
C THR A 60 -21.04 -3.25 13.57
N PRO A 61 -20.24 -3.93 12.73
CA PRO A 61 -20.16 -3.59 11.31
C PRO A 61 -21.53 -3.62 10.62
N LEU A 62 -21.80 -2.64 9.77
CA LEU A 62 -23.01 -2.58 8.96
C LEU A 62 -22.90 -3.61 7.84
N THR A 63 -23.72 -4.66 7.88
CA THR A 63 -23.66 -5.79 6.95
C THR A 63 -24.78 -5.74 5.92
N PHE A 64 -24.42 -5.90 4.64
CA PHE A 64 -25.33 -6.00 3.50
C PHE A 64 -25.23 -7.38 2.83
N GLU A 65 -26.36 -7.87 2.35
CA GLU A 65 -26.55 -9.17 1.73
C GLU A 65 -27.27 -9.04 0.37
N PRO A 66 -27.45 -10.11 -0.42
CA PRO A 66 -28.13 -10.03 -1.72
C PRO A 66 -29.54 -9.42 -1.68
N SER A 67 -30.23 -9.50 -0.54
CA SER A 67 -31.53 -8.85 -0.33
C SER A 67 -31.48 -7.31 -0.31
N ASP A 68 -30.29 -6.73 -0.12
CA ASP A 68 -30.05 -5.28 -0.06
C ASP A 68 -29.66 -4.68 -1.41
N SER A 69 -29.57 -5.49 -2.46
CA SER A 69 -29.26 -5.05 -3.83
C SER A 69 -30.20 -3.93 -4.32
N ALA A 70 -29.82 -3.22 -5.38
CA ALA A 70 -30.58 -2.12 -5.96
C ALA A 70 -30.89 -0.98 -4.95
N THR A 71 -29.88 -0.60 -4.14
CA THR A 71 -30.01 0.45 -3.13
C THR A 71 -28.92 1.49 -3.25
N THR A 72 -29.30 2.76 -3.18
CA THR A 72 -28.37 3.89 -3.08
C THR A 72 -28.47 4.53 -1.70
N TYR A 73 -27.37 4.57 -0.96
CA TYR A 73 -27.22 5.37 0.24
C TYR A 73 -26.58 6.71 -0.14
N LEU A 74 -27.29 7.79 0.07
CA LEU A 74 -26.89 9.14 -0.33
C LEU A 74 -26.74 10.04 0.89
N ALA A 75 -25.57 10.60 1.09
CA ALA A 75 -25.35 11.61 2.10
C ALA A 75 -25.99 12.95 1.68
N ASP A 76 -26.94 13.43 2.43
CA ASP A 76 -27.62 14.71 2.22
C ASP A 76 -26.79 15.85 2.84
N GLY A 77 -25.88 16.39 2.05
CA GLY A 77 -25.01 17.48 2.47
C GLY A 77 -23.61 17.03 2.86
N HIS A 78 -22.96 17.82 3.69
CA HIS A 78 -21.62 17.57 4.19
C HIS A 78 -21.69 17.00 5.61
N ASP A 79 -20.65 16.25 6.00
CA ASP A 79 -20.46 15.76 7.36
C ASP A 79 -21.45 14.65 7.80
N VAL A 80 -21.70 13.69 6.91
CA VAL A 80 -22.36 12.43 7.25
C VAL A 80 -21.28 11.43 7.61
N ARG A 81 -21.10 11.13 8.91
CA ARG A 81 -19.98 10.32 9.42
C ARG A 81 -20.46 8.99 9.98
N VAL A 82 -19.93 7.91 9.46
CA VAL A 82 -20.13 6.54 9.95
C VAL A 82 -18.86 6.10 10.69
N GLU A 83 -18.96 5.85 11.99
CA GLU A 83 -17.80 5.74 12.87
C GLU A 83 -17.82 4.46 13.71
N GLY A 84 -16.65 3.78 13.78
CA GLY A 84 -16.39 2.67 14.71
C GLY A 84 -15.65 3.11 15.98
N GLY A 85 -15.60 4.39 16.27
CA GLY A 85 -14.87 4.99 17.38
C GLY A 85 -15.70 5.25 18.62
N LEU A 86 -15.07 5.16 19.79
CA LEU A 86 -15.61 5.55 21.08
C LEU A 86 -14.82 6.74 21.62
N VAL A 87 -15.50 7.85 21.90
CA VAL A 87 -14.89 9.01 22.58
C VAL A 87 -14.74 8.70 24.05
N LEU A 88 -13.48 8.70 24.53
CA LEU A 88 -13.16 8.52 25.93
C LEU A 88 -13.45 9.81 26.71
N ARG A 89 -14.04 9.67 27.88
CA ARG A 89 -14.47 10.78 28.74
C ARG A 89 -13.89 10.64 30.15
N TYR A 90 -14.02 11.67 30.97
CA TYR A 90 -13.65 11.67 32.39
C TYR A 90 -12.17 11.42 32.64
N TRP A 91 -11.32 12.08 31.86
CA TRP A 91 -9.87 12.01 31.99
C TRP A 91 -9.39 12.53 33.35
N THR A 92 -8.53 11.78 34.01
CA THR A 92 -7.92 12.11 35.30
C THR A 92 -6.42 12.19 35.17
N GLU A 93 -5.77 12.96 36.02
CA GLU A 93 -4.31 13.02 36.10
C GLU A 93 -3.78 11.83 36.91
N VAL A 94 -2.72 11.22 36.42
CA VAL A 94 -2.01 10.11 37.07
C VAL A 94 -0.52 10.40 37.04
N PRO A 95 0.15 10.55 38.20
CA PRO A 95 1.60 10.69 38.22
C PRO A 95 2.28 9.36 37.91
N VAL A 96 3.28 9.40 37.00
CA VAL A 96 4.12 8.25 36.65
C VAL A 96 5.58 8.73 36.59
N GLY A 97 6.37 8.39 37.62
CA GLY A 97 7.69 8.99 37.80
C GLY A 97 7.60 10.51 37.93
N ASP A 98 8.35 11.23 37.12
CA ASP A 98 8.35 12.71 37.05
C ASP A 98 7.29 13.26 36.07
N ALA A 99 6.59 12.41 35.32
CA ALA A 99 5.58 12.80 34.35
C ALA A 99 4.17 12.79 34.95
N VAL A 100 3.30 13.68 34.43
CA VAL A 100 1.86 13.68 34.71
C VAL A 100 1.14 13.20 33.44
N LEU A 101 0.55 12.02 33.51
CA LEU A 101 -0.22 11.43 32.43
C LEU A 101 -1.71 11.75 32.60
N TRP A 102 -2.45 11.64 31.50
CA TRP A 102 -3.91 11.60 31.56
C TRP A 102 -4.40 10.17 31.36
N ALA A 103 -5.38 9.79 32.15
CA ALA A 103 -5.95 8.45 32.11
C ALA A 103 -7.47 8.49 32.01
N ALA A 104 -8.04 7.64 31.17
CA ALA A 104 -9.48 7.41 31.04
C ALA A 104 -9.78 5.92 30.96
N ASP A 105 -10.97 5.54 31.49
CA ASP A 105 -11.44 4.18 31.36
C ASP A 105 -11.83 3.86 29.91
N ALA A 106 -11.54 2.66 29.47
CA ALA A 106 -11.84 2.12 28.14
C ALA A 106 -12.67 0.83 28.26
N PRO A 107 -13.35 0.38 27.19
CA PRO A 107 -14.13 -0.86 27.22
C PRO A 107 -13.30 -2.08 27.64
N ALA A 108 -13.79 -2.83 28.59
CA ALA A 108 -13.09 -4.00 29.17
C ALA A 108 -13.07 -5.22 28.22
N ASP A 109 -14.00 -5.29 27.30
CA ASP A 109 -14.17 -6.37 26.32
C ASP A 109 -13.41 -6.13 25.01
N ARG A 110 -12.64 -5.05 24.93
CA ARG A 110 -11.89 -4.65 23.73
C ARG A 110 -10.40 -4.55 23.99
N HIS A 111 -9.62 -4.87 22.98
CA HIS A 111 -8.19 -4.58 22.94
C HIS A 111 -7.96 -3.35 22.11
N ILE A 112 -7.56 -2.25 22.72
CA ILE A 112 -7.33 -0.96 22.06
C ILE A 112 -5.90 -0.92 21.51
N ARG A 113 -5.75 -0.73 20.22
CA ARG A 113 -4.46 -0.65 19.52
C ARG A 113 -4.19 0.68 18.87
N SER A 114 -5.22 1.53 18.76
CA SER A 114 -5.10 2.87 18.18
C SER A 114 -5.74 3.91 19.08
N LEU A 115 -5.13 5.10 19.14
CA LEU A 115 -5.68 6.28 19.81
C LEU A 115 -5.59 7.48 18.87
N PHE A 116 -6.67 8.22 18.78
CA PHE A 116 -6.73 9.48 18.04
C PHE A 116 -7.08 10.61 18.99
N VAL A 117 -6.29 11.68 18.98
CA VAL A 117 -6.55 12.88 19.76
C VAL A 117 -6.74 14.06 18.81
N ASP A 118 -7.91 14.70 18.89
CA ASP A 118 -8.32 15.80 18.01
C ASP A 118 -8.17 15.45 16.51
N GLY A 119 -8.51 14.19 16.15
CA GLY A 119 -8.41 13.67 14.78
C GLY A 119 -7.00 13.27 14.35
N GLU A 120 -5.99 13.32 15.21
CA GLU A 120 -4.64 12.89 14.89
C GLU A 120 -4.32 11.53 15.55
N ARG A 121 -3.79 10.59 14.77
CA ARG A 121 -3.27 9.32 15.28
C ARG A 121 -2.11 9.55 16.23
N ARG A 122 -2.13 8.89 17.40
CA ARG A 122 -1.08 8.96 18.39
C ARG A 122 -0.19 7.73 18.35
N ALA A 123 1.11 7.97 18.54
CA ALA A 123 2.11 6.90 18.53
C ALA A 123 2.06 6.08 19.81
N ARG A 124 2.25 4.77 19.67
CA ARG A 124 2.54 3.87 20.80
C ARG A 124 3.98 4.09 21.27
N THR A 125 4.27 3.76 22.50
CA THR A 125 5.62 3.83 23.04
C THR A 125 6.59 2.90 22.31
N ARG A 126 7.87 3.31 22.21
CA ARG A 126 8.91 2.59 21.46
C ARG A 126 10.24 2.50 22.21
N ARG A 127 10.96 1.39 22.00
CA ARG A 127 12.38 1.17 22.36
C ARG A 127 13.15 0.55 21.18
N PRO A 128 14.38 1.00 20.80
CA PRO A 128 14.98 2.23 21.32
C PRO A 128 14.18 3.45 20.84
N ARG A 129 14.38 4.61 21.45
CA ARG A 129 13.71 5.86 21.03
C ARG A 129 14.10 6.27 19.63
N GLU A 130 15.36 6.11 19.31
CA GLU A 130 15.92 6.37 17.96
C GLU A 130 16.73 5.16 17.51
N GLY A 131 16.77 4.93 16.21
CA GLY A 131 17.46 3.78 15.62
C GLY A 131 16.76 2.45 15.86
N LEU A 132 17.54 1.38 15.81
CA LEU A 132 17.07 -0.01 15.90
C LEU A 132 18.02 -0.83 16.78
N PHE A 133 17.51 -1.81 17.50
CA PHE A 133 18.27 -2.91 18.05
C PHE A 133 18.63 -3.91 16.95
N ARG A 134 19.52 -4.85 17.26
CA ARG A 134 19.90 -5.93 16.36
C ARG A 134 19.76 -7.29 17.05
N VAL A 135 19.14 -8.23 16.36
CA VAL A 135 19.11 -9.64 16.77
C VAL A 135 20.55 -10.12 16.97
N ALA A 136 20.84 -10.72 18.11
CA ALA A 136 22.18 -11.21 18.43
C ALA A 136 22.45 -12.58 17.78
N HIS A 137 21.44 -13.47 17.76
CA HIS A 137 21.50 -14.76 17.05
C HIS A 137 20.10 -15.33 16.81
N GLN A 138 20.00 -16.21 15.83
CA GLN A 138 18.88 -17.12 15.62
C GLN A 138 19.42 -18.53 15.47
N ASP A 139 18.91 -19.45 16.26
CA ASP A 139 19.37 -20.83 16.24
C ASP A 139 19.12 -21.48 14.88
N GLY A 140 20.15 -22.17 14.38
CA GLY A 140 20.11 -22.86 13.08
C GLY A 140 20.22 -21.97 11.84
N LEU A 141 20.30 -20.65 11.98
CA LEU A 141 20.50 -19.75 10.85
C LEU A 141 22.00 -19.57 10.58
N ASP A 142 22.42 -19.98 9.39
CA ASP A 142 23.76 -19.74 8.86
C ASP A 142 23.79 -18.50 7.94
N LEU A 143 24.34 -17.42 8.44
CA LEU A 143 24.46 -16.16 7.68
C LEU A 143 25.44 -16.24 6.51
N MET A 144 26.33 -17.25 6.47
CA MET A 144 27.26 -17.47 5.36
C MET A 144 26.57 -18.12 4.15
N ARG A 145 25.41 -18.71 4.32
CA ARG A 145 24.59 -19.20 3.22
C ARG A 145 23.87 -18.04 2.53
N GLY A 146 23.62 -18.19 1.24
CA GLY A 146 22.89 -17.19 0.46
C GLY A 146 21.51 -16.84 1.08
N SER A 147 21.12 -15.58 0.98
CA SER A 147 19.83 -15.11 1.53
C SER A 147 18.65 -15.92 0.98
N HIS A 148 18.63 -16.20 -0.31
CA HIS A 148 17.55 -17.00 -0.94
C HIS A 148 17.43 -18.43 -0.40
N GLU A 149 18.53 -19.04 0.07
CA GLU A 149 18.51 -20.39 0.62
C GLU A 149 17.90 -20.44 2.04
N THR A 150 18.06 -19.37 2.79
CA THR A 150 17.64 -19.28 4.19
C THR A 150 16.41 -18.42 4.42
N GLN A 151 15.92 -17.73 3.41
CA GLN A 151 14.89 -16.70 3.50
C GLN A 151 13.68 -17.13 4.35
N TYR A 152 13.12 -18.30 4.10
CA TYR A 152 11.93 -18.82 4.77
C TYR A 152 12.25 -19.63 6.04
N GLN A 153 13.45 -19.48 6.61
CA GLN A 153 13.83 -20.07 7.90
C GLN A 153 13.45 -19.15 9.07
N GLY A 154 12.22 -18.65 9.08
CA GLY A 154 11.72 -17.79 10.14
C GLY A 154 11.77 -18.46 11.53
N SER A 155 11.70 -17.67 12.58
CA SER A 155 11.74 -18.13 13.97
C SER A 155 10.73 -17.38 14.84
N ASP A 156 10.23 -18.05 15.87
CA ASP A 156 9.54 -17.42 16.98
C ASP A 156 10.46 -17.10 18.17
N THR A 157 11.74 -17.50 18.07
CA THR A 157 12.72 -17.38 19.14
C THR A 157 14.02 -16.82 18.61
N PHE A 158 14.60 -15.85 19.31
CA PHE A 158 15.92 -15.28 18.98
C PHE A 158 16.65 -14.74 20.22
N GLY A 159 17.96 -14.64 20.11
CA GLY A 159 18.79 -13.99 21.11
C GLY A 159 18.89 -12.48 20.87
N PHE A 160 18.93 -11.72 21.95
CA PHE A 160 19.09 -10.27 21.92
C PHE A 160 20.33 -9.83 22.71
N THR A 161 20.81 -8.61 22.48
CA THR A 161 21.93 -8.06 23.26
C THR A 161 21.44 -7.69 24.66
N PRO A 162 22.14 -8.11 25.75
CA PRO A 162 21.76 -7.75 27.10
C PRO A 162 21.51 -6.25 27.26
N GLY A 163 20.32 -5.87 27.73
CA GLY A 163 19.85 -4.49 27.86
C GLY A 163 18.91 -4.01 26.77
N ASP A 164 18.80 -4.71 25.64
CA ASP A 164 17.82 -4.36 24.60
C ASP A 164 16.38 -4.67 25.04
N ILE A 165 16.20 -5.77 25.78
CA ILE A 165 14.93 -6.19 26.36
C ILE A 165 15.13 -6.36 27.87
N GLU A 166 14.20 -5.80 28.63
CA GLU A 166 14.23 -5.78 30.09
C GLU A 166 13.06 -6.58 30.70
N ALA A 167 12.99 -6.65 32.02
CA ALA A 167 11.87 -7.26 32.75
C ALA A 167 10.67 -6.26 32.75
N TYR A 168 9.85 -6.31 31.73
CA TYR A 168 8.66 -5.49 31.65
C TYR A 168 7.49 -6.09 32.42
N ASP A 169 6.75 -5.28 33.20
CA ASP A 169 5.59 -5.72 33.99
C ASP A 169 4.47 -6.28 33.08
N ALA A 170 4.25 -5.64 31.92
CA ALA A 170 3.24 -6.03 30.94
C ALA A 170 3.88 -6.64 29.67
N LEU A 171 4.79 -7.59 29.84
CA LEU A 171 5.60 -8.19 28.78
C LEU A 171 4.79 -8.63 27.55
N ARG A 172 3.59 -9.21 27.76
CA ARG A 172 2.73 -9.70 26.67
C ARG A 172 2.06 -8.61 25.84
N ASP A 173 2.18 -7.35 26.26
CA ASP A 173 1.72 -6.20 25.49
C ASP A 173 2.79 -5.68 24.54
N VAL A 174 4.05 -6.07 24.76
CA VAL A 174 5.18 -5.64 23.96
C VAL A 174 5.25 -6.45 22.67
N GLU A 175 5.43 -5.74 21.57
CA GLU A 175 5.63 -6.31 20.25
C GLU A 175 7.08 -6.07 19.80
N VAL A 176 7.76 -7.13 19.34
CA VAL A 176 8.98 -7.00 18.55
C VAL A 176 8.56 -6.70 17.12
N VAL A 177 9.05 -5.61 16.57
CA VAL A 177 8.78 -5.21 15.19
C VAL A 177 10.06 -5.31 14.38
N VAL A 178 10.03 -6.13 13.34
CA VAL A 178 11.19 -6.41 12.48
C VAL A 178 10.90 -5.86 11.08
N PRO A 179 11.45 -4.69 10.70
CA PRO A 179 11.42 -4.23 9.32
C PRO A 179 12.54 -4.93 8.54
N HIS A 180 12.19 -5.66 7.49
CA HIS A 180 13.18 -6.26 6.59
C HIS A 180 12.61 -6.58 5.22
N TYR A 181 13.44 -6.50 4.20
CA TYR A 181 13.05 -6.69 2.80
C TYR A 181 11.86 -5.80 2.42
N TRP A 182 10.77 -6.43 2.00
CA TRP A 182 9.50 -5.85 1.55
C TRP A 182 8.35 -6.11 2.52
N ILE A 183 8.65 -6.52 3.78
CA ILE A 183 7.68 -6.76 4.84
C ILE A 183 8.12 -6.15 6.16
N GLN A 184 7.16 -5.90 7.03
CA GLN A 184 7.42 -5.62 8.43
C GLN A 184 6.64 -6.63 9.29
N GLU A 185 7.35 -7.35 10.13
CA GLU A 185 6.76 -8.37 10.99
C GLU A 185 6.47 -7.84 12.38
N ARG A 186 5.31 -8.21 12.94
CA ARG A 186 4.91 -7.91 14.30
C ARG A 186 4.83 -9.19 15.11
N LEU A 187 5.70 -9.31 16.10
CA LEU A 187 5.92 -10.51 16.89
C LEU A 187 5.64 -10.19 18.37
N PRO A 188 4.39 -10.34 18.86
CA PRO A 188 4.08 -10.12 20.27
C PRO A 188 4.93 -11.05 21.17
N ILE A 189 5.51 -10.52 22.24
CA ILE A 189 6.36 -11.29 23.14
C ILE A 189 5.49 -12.25 23.97
N ALA A 190 5.88 -13.51 24.02
CA ALA A 190 5.28 -14.53 24.87
C ALA A 190 6.09 -14.73 26.16
N GLU A 191 7.43 -14.74 26.05
CA GLU A 191 8.35 -15.05 27.14
C GLU A 191 9.73 -14.43 26.90
N VAL A 192 10.41 -14.03 27.96
CA VAL A 192 11.80 -13.55 27.92
C VAL A 192 12.61 -14.28 29.02
N ASP A 193 13.76 -14.80 28.64
CA ASP A 193 14.77 -15.29 29.55
C ASP A 193 15.96 -14.30 29.57
N LEU A 194 16.02 -13.50 30.60
CA LEU A 194 17.09 -12.50 30.77
C LEU A 194 18.44 -13.14 31.11
N ALA A 195 18.46 -14.36 31.65
CA ALA A 195 19.72 -15.03 31.97
C ALA A 195 20.45 -15.54 30.73
N THR A 196 19.69 -15.97 29.73
CA THR A 196 20.22 -16.39 28.42
C THR A 196 20.10 -15.31 27.35
N SER A 197 19.46 -14.17 27.66
CA SER A 197 19.12 -13.11 26.71
C SER A 197 18.38 -13.64 25.50
N THR A 198 17.34 -14.44 25.73
CA THR A 198 16.51 -15.07 24.70
C THR A 198 15.06 -14.59 24.83
N VAL A 199 14.44 -14.26 23.73
CA VAL A 199 13.01 -13.93 23.66
C VAL A 199 12.28 -14.96 22.80
N ARG A 200 11.10 -15.40 23.27
CA ARG A 200 10.15 -16.19 22.50
C ARG A 200 8.89 -15.38 22.25
N CYS A 201 8.48 -15.29 20.99
CA CYS A 201 7.31 -14.57 20.53
C CYS A 201 6.09 -15.50 20.39
N ALA A 202 4.90 -14.93 20.43
CA ALA A 202 3.64 -15.64 20.20
C ALA A 202 3.35 -15.94 18.72
N ARG A 203 4.13 -15.33 17.83
CA ARG A 203 4.09 -15.53 16.39
C ARG A 203 5.49 -15.81 15.87
N ARG A 204 5.54 -16.53 14.75
CA ARG A 204 6.78 -16.85 14.05
C ARG A 204 7.06 -15.79 12.99
N SER A 205 8.31 -15.40 12.78
CA SER A 205 8.66 -14.61 11.61
C SER A 205 8.48 -15.44 10.33
N VAL A 206 8.05 -14.79 9.25
CA VAL A 206 7.97 -15.41 7.91
C VAL A 206 9.37 -15.68 7.40
N PHE A 207 10.22 -14.64 7.49
CA PHE A 207 11.59 -14.73 7.02
C PHE A 207 12.56 -15.00 8.16
N ALA A 208 13.74 -15.51 7.78
CA ALA A 208 14.87 -15.59 8.68
C ALA A 208 15.20 -14.20 9.24
N LEU A 209 15.53 -14.12 10.52
CA LEU A 209 15.88 -12.87 11.19
C LEU A 209 17.29 -12.41 10.79
N ARG A 210 17.47 -12.13 9.49
CA ARG A 210 18.72 -11.64 8.88
C ARG A 210 18.48 -10.30 8.22
N ASP A 211 19.54 -9.51 8.11
CA ASP A 211 19.55 -8.24 7.42
C ASP A 211 19.46 -8.45 5.90
N ASP A 212 18.82 -7.54 5.20
CA ASP A 212 18.60 -7.59 3.75
C ASP A 212 19.89 -7.69 2.94
N ILE A 213 20.93 -7.02 3.41
CA ILE A 213 22.11 -6.69 2.62
C ILE A 213 23.42 -7.18 3.25
N SER A 214 23.58 -6.95 4.55
CA SER A 214 24.91 -7.00 5.18
C SER A 214 25.38 -8.40 5.57
N GLY A 215 24.58 -9.45 5.38
CA GLY A 215 24.90 -10.79 5.87
C GLY A 215 24.96 -10.87 7.40
N SER A 216 24.33 -9.95 8.11
CA SER A 216 24.17 -9.91 9.55
C SER A 216 22.73 -10.28 9.96
N PHE A 217 22.48 -10.35 11.28
CA PHE A 217 21.14 -10.53 11.79
C PHE A 217 20.27 -9.29 11.60
N ALA A 218 18.95 -9.48 11.57
CA ALA A 218 17.96 -8.43 11.35
C ALA A 218 17.98 -7.35 12.44
N ASN A 219 17.56 -6.16 12.05
CA ASN A 219 17.28 -5.09 12.98
C ASN A 219 15.85 -5.22 13.51
N TYR A 220 15.60 -4.71 14.74
CA TYR A 220 14.27 -4.68 15.32
C TYR A 220 14.09 -3.49 16.26
N TYR A 221 12.85 -3.22 16.61
CA TYR A 221 12.49 -2.34 17.73
C TYR A 221 11.34 -2.95 18.53
N LEU A 222 11.14 -2.43 19.73
CA LEU A 222 10.02 -2.81 20.59
C LEU A 222 8.96 -1.72 20.53
N GLU A 223 7.71 -2.11 20.43
CA GLU A 223 6.57 -1.22 20.46
C GLU A 223 5.62 -1.59 21.60
N ASN A 224 4.89 -0.60 22.11
CA ASN A 224 3.94 -0.72 23.19
C ASN A 224 4.58 -1.14 24.53
N VAL A 225 5.72 -0.52 24.84
CA VAL A 225 6.45 -0.73 26.09
C VAL A 225 5.92 0.23 27.15
N ARG A 226 5.27 -0.30 28.22
CA ARG A 226 4.66 0.51 29.28
C ARG A 226 5.67 1.39 30.01
N GLU A 227 6.85 0.84 30.33
CA GLU A 227 7.93 1.50 31.07
C GLU A 227 8.60 2.63 30.28
N ALA A 228 8.31 2.74 28.99
CA ALA A 228 8.74 3.84 28.15
C ALA A 228 7.74 5.03 28.17
N LEU A 229 6.56 4.86 28.78
CA LEU A 229 5.53 5.91 28.79
C LEU A 229 5.94 7.07 29.70
N GLY A 230 5.69 8.29 29.26
CA GLY A 230 6.02 9.52 29.98
C GLY A 230 7.25 10.26 29.45
N GLU A 231 8.02 9.67 28.56
CA GLU A 231 9.24 10.26 28.00
C GLU A 231 8.97 11.18 26.79
N VAL A 232 7.93 10.88 26.00
CA VAL A 232 7.59 11.64 24.79
C VAL A 232 6.14 12.08 24.81
N ALA A 233 5.92 13.37 24.61
CA ALA A 233 4.57 13.95 24.54
C ALA A 233 3.82 13.43 23.30
N GLY A 234 2.57 13.04 23.48
CA GLY A 234 1.71 12.48 22.46
C GLY A 234 1.75 10.95 22.37
N GLU A 235 2.59 10.28 23.15
CA GLU A 235 2.56 8.81 23.26
C GLU A 235 1.46 8.32 24.20
N TRP A 236 1.04 7.10 24.00
CA TRP A 236 0.00 6.48 24.80
C TRP A 236 0.24 4.99 25.00
N TYR A 237 -0.49 4.42 25.98
CA TYR A 237 -0.48 3.01 26.30
C TYR A 237 -1.87 2.56 26.77
N TYR A 238 -2.30 1.38 26.37
CA TYR A 238 -3.51 0.75 26.89
C TYR A 238 -3.17 -0.27 27.97
N ASP A 239 -3.51 0.05 29.21
CA ASP A 239 -3.38 -0.88 30.35
C ASP A 239 -4.57 -1.85 30.32
N ARG A 240 -4.33 -3.07 29.83
CA ARG A 240 -5.35 -4.11 29.72
C ARG A 240 -5.83 -4.61 31.09
N ALA A 241 -4.96 -4.61 32.09
CA ALA A 241 -5.31 -5.09 33.43
C ALA A 241 -6.24 -4.12 34.16
N ALA A 242 -6.04 -2.82 33.95
CA ALA A 242 -6.84 -1.75 34.51
C ALA A 242 -7.99 -1.28 33.58
N HIS A 243 -8.05 -1.76 32.32
CA HIS A 243 -8.94 -1.28 31.27
C HIS A 243 -8.91 0.24 31.12
N ARG A 244 -7.70 0.81 31.02
CA ARG A 244 -7.48 2.26 30.95
C ARG A 244 -6.52 2.63 29.84
N VAL A 245 -6.83 3.70 29.15
CA VAL A 245 -5.87 4.41 28.27
C VAL A 245 -5.09 5.40 29.11
N LEU A 246 -3.77 5.34 29.00
CA LEU A 246 -2.81 6.30 29.56
C LEU A 246 -2.21 7.12 28.41
N TYR A 247 -2.22 8.42 28.53
CA TYR A 247 -1.77 9.35 27.50
C TYR A 247 -0.84 10.43 28.06
N VAL A 248 0.24 10.72 27.35
CA VAL A 248 1.17 11.80 27.65
C VAL A 248 0.74 13.04 26.90
N PRO A 249 0.15 14.06 27.56
CA PRO A 249 -0.39 15.21 26.85
C PRO A 249 0.70 16.01 26.11
N ARG A 250 0.37 16.52 24.93
CA ARG A 250 1.24 17.45 24.21
C ARG A 250 1.15 18.86 24.79
N PRO A 251 2.20 19.68 24.64
CA PRO A 251 2.14 21.08 25.04
C PRO A 251 0.97 21.80 24.37
N GLY A 252 0.12 22.45 25.19
CA GLY A 252 -1.05 23.17 24.71
C GLY A 252 -2.36 22.41 24.70
N GLU A 253 -2.35 21.08 24.80
CA GLU A 253 -3.56 20.29 24.98
C GLU A 253 -4.19 20.57 26.35
N ARG A 254 -5.51 20.58 26.40
CA ARG A 254 -6.28 20.80 27.61
C ARG A 254 -7.28 19.66 27.79
N ARG A 255 -7.24 19.03 28.93
CA ARG A 255 -8.07 17.87 29.29
C ARG A 255 -9.57 18.14 29.16
N GLU A 256 -9.98 19.39 29.33
CA GLU A 256 -11.39 19.80 29.28
C GLU A 256 -11.92 19.98 27.84
N THR A 257 -11.04 20.13 26.86
CA THR A 257 -11.42 20.52 25.49
C THR A 257 -10.95 19.56 24.41
N PHE A 258 -9.98 18.66 24.70
CA PHE A 258 -9.49 17.72 23.71
C PHE A 258 -10.49 16.54 23.54
N THR A 259 -10.49 15.97 22.37
CA THR A 259 -11.29 14.79 22.03
C THR A 259 -10.39 13.60 21.78
N ALA A 260 -10.48 12.57 22.60
CA ALA A 260 -9.73 11.34 22.42
C ALA A 260 -10.68 10.21 22.01
N THR A 261 -10.43 9.62 20.84
CA THR A 261 -11.24 8.55 20.27
C THR A 261 -10.41 7.27 20.16
N VAL A 262 -10.96 6.16 20.63
CA VAL A 262 -10.43 4.82 20.44
C VAL A 262 -11.35 4.04 19.51
N PRO A 263 -10.85 3.41 18.45
CA PRO A 263 -11.64 2.51 17.63
C PRO A 263 -12.02 1.26 18.43
N VAL A 264 -13.20 0.72 18.17
CA VAL A 264 -13.72 -0.50 18.80
C VAL A 264 -14.20 -1.55 17.79
N LEU A 265 -14.09 -1.24 16.51
CA LEU A 265 -14.38 -2.13 15.38
C LEU A 265 -13.16 -2.19 14.46
N ASP A 266 -12.89 -3.36 13.89
CA ASP A 266 -11.85 -3.52 12.83
C ASP A 266 -12.41 -3.18 11.44
N GLU A 267 -13.74 -3.26 11.26
CA GLU A 267 -14.44 -3.05 9.99
C GLU A 267 -15.73 -2.23 10.23
N LEU A 268 -16.14 -1.41 9.26
CA LEU A 268 -17.35 -0.59 9.33
C LEU A 268 -18.45 -1.10 8.41
N LEU A 269 -18.08 -1.53 7.21
CA LEU A 269 -19.01 -1.96 6.17
C LEU A 269 -18.62 -3.32 5.63
N LEU A 270 -19.56 -4.27 5.66
CA LEU A 270 -19.41 -5.61 5.09
C LEU A 270 -20.49 -5.85 4.05
N VAL A 271 -20.12 -5.87 2.78
CA VAL A 271 -21.02 -6.19 1.67
C VAL A 271 -20.72 -7.60 1.20
N HIS A 272 -21.52 -8.57 1.64
CA HIS A 272 -21.24 -9.99 1.46
C HIS A 272 -22.34 -10.68 0.64
N GLY A 273 -22.08 -10.83 -0.65
CA GLY A 273 -22.85 -11.72 -1.51
C GLY A 273 -22.41 -13.17 -1.42
N GLU A 274 -23.05 -14.01 -2.20
CA GLU A 274 -22.71 -15.40 -2.42
C GLU A 274 -22.29 -15.59 -3.90
N GLU A 275 -21.53 -16.62 -4.22
CA GLU A 275 -21.04 -16.85 -5.59
C GLU A 275 -22.18 -16.92 -6.63
N ASP A 276 -23.29 -17.58 -6.27
CA ASP A 276 -24.50 -17.72 -7.09
C ASP A 276 -25.54 -16.63 -6.88
N ARG A 277 -25.40 -15.81 -5.82
CA ARG A 277 -26.28 -14.68 -5.48
C ARG A 277 -25.46 -13.49 -5.01
N PRO A 278 -24.76 -12.77 -5.89
CA PRO A 278 -23.99 -11.60 -5.50
C PRO A 278 -24.91 -10.46 -5.01
N VAL A 279 -24.34 -9.56 -4.20
CA VAL A 279 -24.93 -8.24 -3.99
C VAL A 279 -24.73 -7.43 -5.27
N THR A 280 -25.76 -6.79 -5.78
CA THR A 280 -25.70 -6.02 -7.02
C THR A 280 -26.30 -4.63 -6.85
N ASP A 281 -25.75 -3.65 -7.56
CA ASP A 281 -26.34 -2.29 -7.64
C ASP A 281 -26.53 -1.68 -6.24
N LEU A 282 -25.46 -1.74 -5.41
CA LEU A 282 -25.40 -1.12 -4.08
C LEU A 282 -24.42 0.04 -4.10
N HIS A 283 -24.88 1.24 -3.78
CA HIS A 283 -24.11 2.46 -3.94
C HIS A 283 -24.03 3.27 -2.66
N PHE A 284 -22.84 3.82 -2.38
CA PHE A 284 -22.60 4.77 -1.30
C PHE A 284 -22.01 6.06 -1.86
N GLU A 285 -22.62 7.19 -1.56
CA GLU A 285 -22.15 8.48 -2.05
C GLU A 285 -22.09 9.54 -0.95
N GLY A 286 -20.91 10.17 -0.79
CA GLY A 286 -20.72 11.39 0.02
C GLY A 286 -20.48 11.17 1.51
N PHE A 287 -20.21 9.95 1.96
CA PHE A 287 -20.00 9.61 3.36
C PHE A 287 -18.56 9.84 3.81
N THR A 288 -18.37 10.06 5.12
CA THR A 288 -17.11 9.86 5.81
C THR A 288 -17.20 8.59 6.65
N PHE A 289 -16.29 7.63 6.41
CA PHE A 289 -16.11 6.43 7.21
C PHE A 289 -14.84 6.59 8.05
N ALA A 290 -14.92 6.40 9.37
CA ALA A 290 -13.79 6.69 10.23
C ALA A 290 -13.69 5.78 11.45
N TYR A 291 -12.46 5.68 11.97
CA TYR A 291 -12.11 5.04 13.23
C TYR A 291 -12.35 3.52 13.24
N THR A 292 -11.49 2.78 12.56
CA THR A 292 -11.33 1.34 12.80
C THR A 292 -10.03 1.05 13.52
N ASP A 293 -10.01 -0.03 14.29
CA ASP A 293 -8.79 -0.60 14.84
C ASP A 293 -8.17 -1.60 13.85
N TRP A 294 -7.18 -2.30 14.29
CA TRP A 294 -6.51 -3.34 13.52
C TRP A 294 -6.25 -4.56 14.38
N SER A 295 -6.13 -5.71 13.75
CA SER A 295 -5.74 -6.94 14.40
C SER A 295 -4.74 -7.69 13.55
N LEU A 296 -3.86 -8.45 14.20
CA LEU A 296 -3.00 -9.39 13.49
C LEU A 296 -3.85 -10.59 13.09
N GLN A 297 -4.24 -10.64 11.85
CA GLN A 297 -5.11 -11.69 11.32
C GLN A 297 -4.44 -13.08 11.40
N ARG A 298 -5.26 -14.10 11.55
CA ARG A 298 -4.88 -15.49 11.39
C ARG A 298 -5.41 -15.96 10.03
N ARG A 299 -4.88 -15.37 8.94
CA ARG A 299 -5.30 -15.75 7.58
C ARG A 299 -4.38 -16.83 7.02
N THR A 300 -4.98 -17.69 6.21
CA THR A 300 -4.29 -18.66 5.36
C THR A 300 -3.39 -17.92 4.38
N LEU A 301 -2.10 -18.21 4.40
CA LEU A 301 -1.11 -17.57 3.54
C LEU A 301 -1.09 -18.28 2.16
N SER A 302 -2.18 -18.16 1.41
CA SER A 302 -2.39 -18.85 0.12
C SER A 302 -1.37 -18.47 -0.95
N ASP A 303 -0.68 -17.33 -0.79
CA ASP A 303 0.20 -16.77 -1.82
C ASP A 303 1.64 -17.29 -1.76
N SER A 304 1.98 -18.17 -0.81
CA SER A 304 3.29 -18.82 -0.70
C SER A 304 3.16 -20.35 -0.82
N PRO A 305 3.03 -20.90 -2.01
CA PRO A 305 2.80 -22.31 -2.20
C PRO A 305 3.92 -23.16 -1.57
N GLY A 306 3.58 -23.91 -0.52
CA GLY A 306 4.38 -24.98 0.06
C GLY A 306 5.54 -24.55 0.98
N ARG A 307 5.70 -23.25 1.31
CA ARG A 307 6.78 -22.76 2.17
C ARG A 307 6.31 -22.37 3.57
N LEU A 308 5.04 -22.02 3.74
CA LEU A 308 4.44 -21.63 5.01
C LEU A 308 3.32 -22.60 5.40
N SER A 309 3.06 -22.73 6.69
CA SER A 309 2.03 -23.60 7.25
C SER A 309 0.85 -22.78 7.76
N ASP A 310 -0.37 -23.14 7.38
CA ASP A 310 -1.61 -22.54 7.88
C ASP A 310 -1.85 -22.77 9.38
N GLU A 311 -1.13 -23.73 9.99
CA GLU A 311 -1.22 -24.01 11.43
C GLU A 311 -0.41 -23.02 12.27
N ILE A 312 0.51 -22.25 11.65
CA ILE A 312 1.42 -21.32 12.31
C ILE A 312 0.89 -19.90 12.18
N ALA A 313 0.85 -19.16 13.29
CA ALA A 313 0.60 -17.73 13.26
C ALA A 313 1.91 -16.99 12.97
N TYR A 314 1.95 -16.30 11.84
CA TYR A 314 3.10 -15.50 11.42
C TYR A 314 2.96 -14.02 11.81
N GLY A 315 4.08 -13.30 11.81
CA GLY A 315 4.16 -11.87 12.13
C GLY A 315 3.66 -10.95 11.02
N SER A 316 3.62 -11.45 9.79
CA SER A 316 3.10 -10.76 8.61
C SER A 316 2.74 -11.74 7.49
N ALA A 317 2.19 -11.25 6.40
CA ALA A 317 2.20 -11.94 5.10
C ALA A 317 3.61 -11.98 4.50
N PRO A 318 3.90 -12.92 3.56
CA PRO A 318 5.22 -13.04 2.95
C PRO A 318 5.51 -11.99 1.87
N GLN A 319 4.51 -11.27 1.40
CA GLN A 319 4.62 -10.25 0.36
C GLN A 319 3.62 -9.14 0.61
N ALA A 320 4.12 -7.92 0.82
CA ALA A 320 3.33 -6.75 1.18
C ALA A 320 2.46 -7.00 2.43
N ALA A 321 1.51 -6.12 2.73
CA ALA A 321 0.53 -6.30 3.81
C ALA A 321 -0.77 -6.92 3.28
N THR A 322 -0.67 -8.11 2.69
CA THR A 322 -1.79 -8.78 2.00
C THR A 322 -2.76 -9.49 2.94
N ASP A 323 -2.43 -9.60 4.22
CA ASP A 323 -3.23 -10.22 5.28
C ASP A 323 -4.02 -9.20 6.13
N VAL A 324 -4.00 -7.93 5.74
CA VAL A 324 -4.71 -6.85 6.44
C VAL A 324 -6.11 -6.66 5.86
N THR A 325 -7.12 -6.48 6.73
CA THR A 325 -8.52 -6.26 6.32
C THR A 325 -8.76 -4.82 5.84
N GLY A 326 -9.82 -4.62 5.06
CA GLY A 326 -10.35 -3.30 4.72
C GLY A 326 -11.38 -2.82 5.73
N ALA A 327 -11.41 -1.52 6.00
CA ALA A 327 -12.48 -0.90 6.78
C ALA A 327 -13.86 -1.05 6.10
N LEU A 328 -13.85 -1.05 4.77
CA LEU A 328 -15.00 -1.30 3.91
C LEU A 328 -14.70 -2.52 3.04
N GLU A 329 -15.40 -3.63 3.24
CA GLU A 329 -15.18 -4.88 2.51
C GLU A 329 -16.35 -5.21 1.58
N PHE A 330 -16.03 -5.57 0.33
CA PHE A 330 -16.97 -6.04 -0.68
C PHE A 330 -16.55 -7.43 -1.14
N ARG A 331 -17.43 -8.41 -1.04
CA ARG A 331 -17.20 -9.80 -1.45
C ARG A 331 -18.39 -10.31 -2.24
N HIS A 332 -18.15 -10.99 -3.36
CA HIS A 332 -19.21 -11.42 -4.28
C HIS A 332 -20.21 -10.30 -4.54
N THR A 333 -19.68 -9.13 -4.92
CA THR A 333 -20.44 -7.91 -5.16
C THR A 333 -20.20 -7.42 -6.57
N THR A 334 -21.24 -7.01 -7.27
CA THR A 334 -21.12 -6.54 -8.65
C THR A 334 -21.88 -5.24 -8.88
N ASP A 335 -21.47 -4.48 -9.90
CA ASP A 335 -22.19 -3.31 -10.40
C ASP A 335 -22.47 -2.25 -9.31
N SER A 336 -21.56 -2.11 -8.35
CA SER A 336 -21.72 -1.30 -7.14
C SER A 336 -20.72 -0.16 -7.08
N SER A 337 -20.91 0.81 -6.18
CA SER A 337 -19.98 1.93 -6.12
C SER A 337 -19.78 2.55 -4.74
N LEU A 338 -18.57 3.10 -4.54
CA LEU A 338 -18.19 4.01 -3.47
C LEU A 338 -17.71 5.30 -4.11
N VAL A 339 -18.46 6.39 -3.98
CA VAL A 339 -18.23 7.63 -4.73
C VAL A 339 -18.20 8.84 -3.81
N ASN A 340 -17.21 9.71 -3.98
CA ASN A 340 -17.10 10.98 -3.25
C ASN A 340 -17.15 10.78 -1.72
N CYS A 341 -16.56 9.70 -1.24
CA CYS A 341 -16.44 9.38 0.18
C CYS A 341 -15.07 9.75 0.73
N VAL A 342 -15.01 9.93 2.03
CA VAL A 342 -13.77 10.02 2.80
C VAL A 342 -13.66 8.74 3.64
N VAL A 343 -12.50 8.07 3.59
CA VAL A 343 -12.16 6.99 4.52
C VAL A 343 -10.91 7.39 5.26
N GLU A 344 -11.01 7.56 6.56
CA GLU A 344 -9.93 8.12 7.37
C GLU A 344 -9.79 7.46 8.74
N HIS A 345 -8.59 7.55 9.34
CA HIS A 345 -8.34 7.04 10.70
C HIS A 345 -8.64 5.54 10.85
N VAL A 346 -8.32 4.75 9.83
CA VAL A 346 -8.58 3.31 9.82
C VAL A 346 -7.32 2.51 10.16
N GLY A 347 -7.51 1.34 10.79
CA GLY A 347 -6.42 0.49 11.23
C GLY A 347 -5.83 -0.40 10.14
N GLY A 348 -6.60 -0.70 9.09
CA GLY A 348 -6.23 -1.54 7.95
C GLY A 348 -6.22 -0.78 6.63
N HIS A 349 -6.58 -1.48 5.53
CA HIS A 349 -6.86 -0.84 4.24
C HIS A 349 -8.14 -0.01 4.31
N ALA A 350 -8.25 1.03 3.49
CA ALA A 350 -9.51 1.78 3.41
C ALA A 350 -10.62 0.93 2.80
N VAL A 351 -10.37 0.29 1.66
CA VAL A 351 -11.34 -0.51 0.90
C VAL A 351 -10.74 -1.84 0.48
N SER A 352 -11.47 -2.94 0.67
CA SER A 352 -11.15 -4.26 0.13
C SER A 352 -12.25 -4.75 -0.82
N LEU A 353 -11.87 -5.10 -2.04
CA LEU A 353 -12.71 -5.78 -3.03
C LEU A 353 -12.25 -7.25 -3.09
N GLU A 354 -12.92 -8.13 -2.39
CA GLU A 354 -12.56 -9.54 -2.25
C GLU A 354 -13.12 -10.39 -3.39
N ALA A 355 -12.84 -11.71 -3.34
CA ALA A 355 -13.20 -12.66 -4.37
C ALA A 355 -14.63 -12.51 -4.92
N GLY A 356 -14.79 -12.61 -6.23
CA GLY A 356 -16.06 -12.47 -6.92
C GLY A 356 -16.58 -11.03 -7.07
N SER A 357 -15.78 -10.03 -6.69
CA SER A 357 -16.17 -8.62 -6.79
C SER A 357 -15.81 -8.05 -8.16
N SER A 358 -16.80 -7.58 -8.92
CA SER A 358 -16.61 -7.15 -10.31
C SER A 358 -17.44 -5.93 -10.68
N ARG A 359 -16.91 -5.10 -11.56
CA ARG A 359 -17.56 -3.85 -12.02
C ARG A 359 -17.94 -2.92 -10.86
N ILE A 360 -17.04 -2.87 -9.86
CA ILE A 360 -17.17 -1.93 -8.74
C ILE A 360 -16.42 -0.65 -9.07
N ALA A 361 -17.08 0.49 -8.87
CA ALA A 361 -16.49 1.80 -9.04
C ALA A 361 -16.11 2.40 -7.68
N VAL A 362 -14.81 2.57 -7.43
CA VAL A 362 -14.28 3.32 -6.29
C VAL A 362 -13.69 4.61 -6.83
N THR A 363 -14.46 5.70 -6.75
CA THR A 363 -14.13 6.91 -7.52
C THR A 363 -14.30 8.21 -6.74
N HIS A 364 -13.40 9.16 -6.96
CA HIS A 364 -13.43 10.50 -6.34
C HIS A 364 -13.41 10.46 -4.80
N ASN A 365 -12.74 9.48 -4.21
CA ASN A 365 -12.65 9.35 -2.76
C ASN A 365 -11.33 9.93 -2.24
N THR A 366 -11.35 10.37 -0.98
CA THR A 366 -10.15 10.70 -0.22
C THR A 366 -9.91 9.62 0.83
N LEU A 367 -8.80 8.89 0.69
CA LEU A 367 -8.38 7.81 1.57
C LEU A 367 -7.13 8.25 2.31
N ARG A 368 -7.23 8.55 3.61
CA ARG A 368 -6.13 9.19 4.36
C ARG A 368 -5.99 8.69 5.80
N ASP A 369 -4.79 8.80 6.36
CA ASP A 369 -4.40 8.27 7.68
C ASP A 369 -4.81 6.80 7.84
N LEU A 370 -4.20 5.97 6.99
CA LEU A 370 -4.50 4.55 6.88
C LEU A 370 -3.44 3.73 7.63
N GLY A 371 -3.88 2.81 8.46
CA GLY A 371 -2.98 1.83 9.09
C GLY A 371 -2.35 0.90 8.05
N GLY A 372 -3.14 0.48 7.05
CA GLY A 372 -2.71 -0.25 5.86
C GLY A 372 -2.62 0.65 4.63
N GLY A 373 -3.08 0.17 3.49
CA GLY A 373 -3.10 0.89 2.22
C GLY A 373 -4.47 1.46 1.84
N GLY A 374 -4.58 1.95 0.60
CA GLY A 374 -5.82 2.53 0.09
C GLY A 374 -6.83 1.46 -0.33
N ILE A 375 -6.66 0.89 -1.53
CA ILE A 375 -7.60 -0.04 -2.13
C ILE A 375 -6.91 -1.39 -2.37
N ALA A 376 -7.47 -2.47 -1.84
CA ALA A 376 -7.02 -3.82 -2.11
C ALA A 376 -8.06 -4.58 -2.94
N VAL A 377 -7.69 -5.08 -4.12
CA VAL A 377 -8.50 -5.97 -4.95
C VAL A 377 -7.90 -7.37 -4.88
N THR A 378 -8.68 -8.34 -4.41
CA THR A 378 -8.24 -9.72 -4.29
C THR A 378 -9.17 -10.64 -5.05
N GLY A 379 -8.73 -11.13 -6.21
CA GLY A 379 -9.41 -12.18 -6.94
C GLY A 379 -8.98 -13.58 -6.50
N GLY A 380 -9.71 -14.59 -6.93
CA GLY A 380 -9.25 -15.96 -6.82
C GLY A 380 -8.09 -16.24 -7.80
N ALA A 381 -7.15 -17.10 -7.40
CA ALA A 381 -5.98 -17.45 -8.24
C ALA A 381 -6.35 -18.21 -9.53
N SER A 382 -7.59 -18.58 -9.70
CA SER A 382 -8.16 -19.19 -10.91
C SER A 382 -9.58 -18.69 -11.14
N GLU A 383 -10.10 -18.83 -12.36
CA GLU A 383 -11.49 -18.50 -12.67
C GLU A 383 -12.49 -19.27 -11.81
N ALA A 384 -12.15 -20.47 -11.40
CA ALA A 384 -12.99 -21.32 -10.56
C ALA A 384 -13.05 -20.87 -9.08
N THR A 385 -12.20 -19.93 -8.66
CA THR A 385 -12.10 -19.48 -7.25
C THR A 385 -12.64 -18.06 -7.02
N GLY A 386 -13.49 -17.56 -7.92
CA GLY A 386 -14.11 -16.24 -7.78
C GLY A 386 -13.27 -15.12 -8.39
N LEU A 387 -13.25 -15.03 -9.72
CA LEU A 387 -12.53 -14.00 -10.45
C LEU A 387 -13.11 -12.60 -10.15
N SER A 388 -12.27 -11.72 -9.64
CA SER A 388 -12.56 -10.28 -9.57
C SER A 388 -12.11 -9.61 -10.86
N ARG A 389 -12.91 -8.69 -11.43
CA ARG A 389 -12.58 -8.05 -12.71
C ARG A 389 -13.36 -6.79 -13.01
N ASP A 390 -12.86 -6.06 -13.99
CA ASP A 390 -13.53 -4.90 -14.59
C ASP A 390 -13.87 -3.81 -13.57
N ASN A 391 -13.09 -3.69 -12.47
CA ASN A 391 -13.28 -2.66 -11.47
C ASN A 391 -12.67 -1.33 -11.95
N VAL A 392 -13.27 -0.22 -11.53
CA VAL A 392 -12.87 1.14 -11.89
C VAL A 392 -12.40 1.87 -10.63
N LEU A 393 -11.08 2.05 -10.51
CA LEU A 393 -10.41 2.69 -9.37
C LEU A 393 -9.81 4.01 -9.87
N THR A 394 -10.59 5.09 -9.83
CA THR A 394 -10.21 6.32 -10.53
C THR A 394 -10.51 7.59 -9.73
N ASP A 395 -9.70 8.63 -9.97
CA ASP A 395 -9.88 9.95 -9.35
C ASP A 395 -9.83 9.94 -7.81
N ASN A 396 -9.13 8.98 -7.20
CA ASN A 396 -8.98 8.93 -5.75
C ASN A 396 -7.70 9.64 -5.31
N GLU A 397 -7.74 10.27 -4.15
CA GLU A 397 -6.57 10.72 -3.40
C GLU A 397 -6.26 9.69 -2.31
N ILE A 398 -5.05 9.11 -2.33
CA ILE A 398 -4.58 8.11 -1.37
C ILE A 398 -3.32 8.65 -0.72
N VAL A 399 -3.40 8.98 0.55
CA VAL A 399 -2.34 9.70 1.25
C VAL A 399 -2.19 9.24 2.70
N THR A 400 -0.99 9.35 3.25
CA THR A 400 -0.67 8.97 4.64
C THR A 400 -1.03 7.50 4.95
N GLY A 401 -0.63 6.57 4.08
CA GLY A 401 -0.83 5.14 4.27
C GLY A 401 0.35 4.44 4.95
N GLY A 402 0.14 3.16 5.35
CA GLY A 402 1.18 2.33 5.98
C GLY A 402 1.51 2.72 7.42
N ARG A 403 0.62 3.41 8.13
CA ARG A 403 0.90 3.93 9.48
C ARG A 403 1.02 2.86 10.56
N VAL A 404 0.49 1.67 10.30
CA VAL A 404 0.62 0.47 11.15
C VAL A 404 1.36 -0.65 10.41
N PHE A 405 1.04 -0.81 9.13
CA PHE A 405 1.59 -1.83 8.23
C PHE A 405 2.34 -1.15 7.09
N PRO A 406 3.60 -0.75 7.29
CA PRO A 406 4.34 0.04 6.28
C PRO A 406 4.53 -0.68 4.95
N ALA A 407 4.45 -2.02 4.91
CA ALA A 407 4.47 -2.81 3.67
C ALA A 407 3.15 -2.75 2.86
N ALA A 408 2.18 -1.94 3.27
CA ALA A 408 0.91 -1.79 2.56
C ALA A 408 1.06 -0.92 1.31
N VAL A 409 0.30 -1.27 0.28
CA VAL A 409 0.32 -0.67 -1.06
C VAL A 409 -0.82 0.34 -1.21
N GLY A 410 -0.59 1.42 -1.95
CA GLY A 410 -1.64 2.40 -2.23
C GLY A 410 -2.84 1.78 -2.94
N ILE A 411 -2.62 1.11 -4.08
CA ILE A 411 -3.63 0.29 -4.77
C ILE A 411 -3.02 -1.08 -5.08
N LEU A 412 -3.53 -2.12 -4.46
CA LEU A 412 -3.09 -3.51 -4.63
C LEU A 412 -4.12 -4.31 -5.43
N VAL A 413 -3.71 -4.87 -6.56
CA VAL A 413 -4.58 -5.68 -7.42
C VAL A 413 -3.97 -7.07 -7.61
N ARG A 414 -4.53 -8.06 -6.93
CA ARG A 414 -4.07 -9.45 -6.95
C ARG A 414 -5.05 -10.34 -7.68
N HIS A 415 -4.56 -11.18 -8.59
CA HIS A 415 -5.37 -12.19 -9.29
C HIS A 415 -6.66 -11.61 -9.89
N SER A 416 -6.55 -10.48 -10.59
CA SER A 416 -7.69 -9.73 -11.12
C SER A 416 -7.40 -9.21 -12.53
N ALA A 417 -8.42 -9.07 -13.36
CA ALA A 417 -8.29 -8.73 -14.77
C ALA A 417 -9.19 -7.56 -15.20
N GLY A 418 -8.81 -6.86 -16.25
CA GLY A 418 -9.65 -5.82 -16.89
C GLY A 418 -9.88 -4.58 -16.04
N ASN A 419 -9.12 -4.37 -14.97
CA ASN A 419 -9.32 -3.22 -14.08
C ASN A 419 -8.75 -1.94 -14.72
N THR A 420 -9.44 -0.83 -14.48
CA THR A 420 -8.96 0.53 -14.81
C THR A 420 -8.52 1.23 -13.55
N ILE A 421 -7.23 1.55 -13.46
CA ILE A 421 -6.59 2.25 -12.35
C ILE A 421 -6.05 3.55 -12.89
N SER A 422 -6.82 4.63 -12.77
CA SER A 422 -6.48 5.86 -13.48
C SER A 422 -6.77 7.13 -12.71
N HIS A 423 -6.04 8.19 -13.05
CA HIS A 423 -6.26 9.52 -12.47
C HIS A 423 -6.20 9.57 -10.94
N ASN A 424 -5.50 8.64 -10.29
CA ASN A 424 -5.33 8.68 -8.85
C ASN A 424 -4.12 9.53 -8.47
N HIS A 425 -4.18 10.15 -7.30
CA HIS A 425 -3.08 10.83 -6.64
C HIS A 425 -2.64 10.02 -5.43
N ILE A 426 -1.44 9.42 -5.49
CA ILE A 426 -0.95 8.47 -4.50
C ILE A 426 0.37 8.99 -3.96
N HIS A 427 0.43 9.31 -2.66
CA HIS A 427 1.64 9.87 -2.05
C HIS A 427 1.68 9.65 -0.54
N ASP A 428 2.85 9.92 0.05
CA ASP A 428 3.12 9.74 1.49
C ASP A 428 2.77 8.34 2.00
N LEU A 429 3.32 7.32 1.31
CA LEU A 429 3.23 5.91 1.67
C LEU A 429 4.62 5.37 2.04
N HIS A 430 4.68 4.28 2.78
CA HIS A 430 5.94 3.63 3.15
C HIS A 430 6.39 2.52 2.19
N TYR A 431 5.57 2.15 1.21
CA TYR A 431 5.84 1.10 0.24
C TYR A 431 5.29 1.47 -1.16
N SER A 432 5.06 0.47 -2.03
CA SER A 432 4.66 0.68 -3.42
C SER A 432 3.37 1.48 -3.58
N GLY A 433 3.32 2.29 -4.65
CA GLY A 433 2.13 3.08 -5.00
C GLY A 433 1.01 2.21 -5.55
N ILE A 434 1.28 1.49 -6.65
CA ILE A 434 0.34 0.53 -7.27
C ILE A 434 1.07 -0.79 -7.44
N SER A 435 0.46 -1.91 -7.04
CA SER A 435 0.95 -3.26 -7.32
C SER A 435 -0.12 -4.07 -8.04
N CYS A 436 0.26 -4.79 -9.13
CA CYS A 436 -0.68 -5.57 -9.94
C CYS A 436 -0.08 -6.90 -10.39
N GLY A 437 -0.89 -7.99 -10.35
CA GLY A 437 -0.53 -9.30 -10.85
C GLY A 437 -0.69 -10.43 -9.83
N TRP A 438 0.42 -10.87 -9.20
CA TRP A 438 0.50 -11.83 -8.07
C TRP A 438 0.69 -13.29 -8.43
N THR A 439 1.16 -13.60 -9.66
CA THR A 439 1.54 -14.97 -10.05
C THR A 439 3.04 -15.00 -10.36
N TRP A 440 3.86 -15.55 -9.46
CA TRP A 440 5.33 -15.59 -9.61
C TRP A 440 5.79 -16.42 -10.79
N GLY A 441 6.75 -15.89 -11.53
CA GLY A 441 7.38 -16.56 -12.67
C GLY A 441 6.46 -16.62 -13.89
N TYR A 442 6.71 -17.60 -14.74
CA TYR A 442 6.03 -17.76 -16.05
C TYR A 442 4.79 -18.65 -16.01
N ARG A 443 4.25 -18.91 -14.83
CA ARG A 443 3.02 -19.69 -14.69
C ARG A 443 1.82 -18.90 -15.20
N ASP A 444 0.84 -19.63 -15.73
CA ASP A 444 -0.43 -19.03 -16.11
C ASP A 444 -1.12 -18.43 -14.88
N GLY A 445 -1.64 -17.23 -15.04
CA GLY A 445 -2.38 -16.47 -14.04
C GLY A 445 -3.63 -15.84 -14.66
N VAL A 446 -4.47 -15.28 -13.82
CA VAL A 446 -5.71 -14.62 -14.27
C VAL A 446 -5.50 -13.12 -14.57
N ALA A 447 -4.41 -12.53 -14.11
CA ALA A 447 -4.12 -11.13 -14.32
C ALA A 447 -3.86 -10.84 -15.81
N ARG A 448 -4.65 -9.96 -16.41
CA ARG A 448 -4.55 -9.52 -17.80
C ARG A 448 -5.38 -8.27 -18.04
N ASP A 449 -5.12 -7.58 -19.13
CA ASP A 449 -5.93 -6.46 -19.62
C ASP A 449 -6.16 -5.34 -18.58
N ASN A 450 -5.26 -5.19 -17.59
CA ASN A 450 -5.32 -4.10 -16.63
C ASN A 450 -4.73 -2.82 -17.23
N VAL A 451 -5.37 -1.68 -16.98
CA VAL A 451 -4.92 -0.37 -17.46
C VAL A 451 -4.54 0.50 -16.27
N ILE A 452 -3.27 0.90 -16.21
CA ILE A 452 -2.70 1.78 -15.17
C ILE A 452 -2.27 3.08 -15.85
N GLU A 453 -3.09 4.14 -15.78
CA GLU A 453 -2.84 5.33 -16.56
C GLU A 453 -3.20 6.65 -15.84
N TYR A 454 -2.52 7.73 -16.21
CA TYR A 454 -2.74 9.08 -15.70
C TYR A 454 -2.69 9.20 -14.17
N ASN A 455 -2.01 8.28 -13.48
CA ASN A 455 -1.82 8.39 -12.04
C ASN A 455 -0.64 9.31 -11.72
N HIS A 456 -0.74 10.09 -10.65
CA HIS A 456 0.36 10.80 -10.04
C HIS A 456 0.81 10.05 -8.80
N ILE A 457 2.03 9.52 -8.82
CA ILE A 457 2.60 8.71 -7.73
C ILE A 457 3.91 9.35 -7.31
N HIS A 458 4.00 9.78 -6.05
CA HIS A 458 5.22 10.45 -5.58
C HIS A 458 5.40 10.38 -4.07
N ASP A 459 6.61 10.72 -3.61
CA ASP A 459 6.97 10.78 -2.20
C ASP A 459 6.56 9.52 -1.44
N ILE A 460 7.00 8.35 -1.93
CA ILE A 460 6.72 7.04 -1.33
C ILE A 460 8.01 6.33 -0.91
N GLY A 461 7.85 5.38 0.02
CA GLY A 461 8.93 4.57 0.59
C GLY A 461 9.54 5.18 1.85
N HIS A 462 9.88 6.45 1.82
CA HIS A 462 10.47 7.20 2.95
C HIS A 462 11.68 6.51 3.61
N GLY A 463 12.41 5.67 2.86
CA GLY A 463 13.52 4.90 3.41
C GLY A 463 13.12 3.81 4.40
N THR A 464 11.87 3.33 4.36
CA THR A 464 11.33 2.38 5.35
C THR A 464 11.41 0.94 4.86
N MET A 465 11.04 0.69 3.60
CA MET A 465 10.96 -0.64 2.99
C MET A 465 11.89 -0.72 1.78
N SER A 466 12.23 -1.94 1.38
CA SER A 466 13.02 -2.26 0.18
C SER A 466 12.14 -2.92 -0.89
N ASP A 467 12.69 -3.08 -2.11
CA ASP A 467 12.08 -3.89 -3.17
C ASP A 467 10.68 -3.41 -3.57
N MET A 468 10.59 -2.16 -3.98
CA MET A 468 9.33 -1.45 -4.19
C MET A 468 9.31 -0.67 -5.50
N GLY A 469 8.12 -0.34 -5.97
CA GLY A 469 7.92 0.50 -7.16
C GLY A 469 6.83 1.55 -7.01
N GLY A 470 6.95 2.65 -7.74
CA GLY A 470 5.79 3.51 -7.98
C GLY A 470 4.65 2.69 -8.59
N VAL A 471 4.97 1.94 -9.65
CA VAL A 471 4.12 0.86 -10.20
C VAL A 471 4.93 -0.44 -10.18
N TYR A 472 4.43 -1.45 -9.49
CA TYR A 472 5.00 -2.78 -9.34
C TYR A 472 4.12 -3.81 -10.06
N LEU A 473 4.69 -4.63 -10.93
CA LEU A 473 3.99 -5.67 -11.67
C LEU A 473 4.64 -7.04 -11.44
N LEU A 474 3.84 -8.10 -11.36
CA LEU A 474 4.31 -9.42 -11.01
C LEU A 474 3.62 -10.51 -11.84
N GLY A 475 4.41 -11.27 -12.61
CA GLY A 475 3.95 -12.42 -13.40
C GLY A 475 3.42 -12.08 -14.79
N VAL A 476 2.92 -13.08 -15.47
CA VAL A 476 2.45 -12.99 -16.85
C VAL A 476 1.12 -12.25 -16.93
N GLN A 477 1.08 -11.13 -17.66
CA GLN A 477 -0.07 -10.23 -17.72
C GLN A 477 -0.33 -9.70 -19.15
N PRO A 478 -0.76 -10.55 -20.08
CA PRO A 478 -1.01 -10.11 -21.45
C PRO A 478 -2.09 -9.02 -21.50
N GLY A 479 -1.87 -8.00 -22.33
CA GLY A 479 -2.79 -6.88 -22.49
C GLY A 479 -2.71 -5.82 -21.40
N THR A 480 -1.93 -6.03 -20.34
CA THR A 480 -1.73 -5.01 -19.29
C THR A 480 -0.85 -3.86 -19.80
N VAL A 481 -1.31 -2.62 -19.55
CA VAL A 481 -0.65 -1.39 -20.00
C VAL A 481 -0.42 -0.44 -18.83
N VAL A 482 0.82 0.08 -18.73
CA VAL A 482 1.20 1.17 -17.81
C VAL A 482 1.56 2.39 -18.64
N ARG A 483 0.73 3.43 -18.63
CA ARG A 483 0.95 4.57 -19.51
C ARG A 483 0.54 5.92 -18.92
N ARG A 484 1.21 6.98 -19.40
CA ARG A 484 0.87 8.38 -19.07
C ARG A 484 0.82 8.68 -17.58
N ASN A 485 1.58 7.92 -16.78
CA ASN A 485 1.73 8.18 -15.36
C ASN A 485 2.88 9.16 -15.12
N LEU A 486 2.75 9.96 -14.06
CA LEU A 486 3.81 10.78 -13.51
C LEU A 486 4.29 10.14 -12.21
N ILE A 487 5.55 9.66 -12.19
CA ILE A 487 6.09 8.89 -11.07
C ILE A 487 7.43 9.46 -10.65
N HIS A 488 7.56 9.87 -9.38
CA HIS A 488 8.82 10.44 -8.89
C HIS A 488 8.95 10.38 -7.36
N GLY A 489 10.14 10.70 -6.83
CA GLY A 489 10.37 10.75 -5.37
C GLY A 489 10.23 9.38 -4.70
N ILE A 490 10.79 8.32 -5.31
CA ILE A 490 10.70 6.95 -4.80
C ILE A 490 11.93 6.64 -3.94
N GLN A 491 11.75 6.35 -2.65
CA GLN A 491 12.82 6.24 -1.65
C GLN A 491 12.78 4.90 -0.91
N CYS A 492 13.62 3.93 -1.29
CA CYS A 492 13.75 2.66 -0.58
C CYS A 492 14.67 2.76 0.65
N ALA A 493 14.60 1.76 1.54
CA ALA A 493 15.49 1.64 2.69
C ALA A 493 16.91 1.26 2.27
N ASN A 494 17.08 0.11 1.63
CA ASN A 494 18.38 -0.47 1.31
C ASN A 494 18.56 -0.65 -0.20
N TYR A 495 17.59 -1.26 -0.88
CA TYR A 495 17.63 -1.55 -2.31
C TYR A 495 16.22 -1.45 -2.92
N GLY A 496 16.14 -1.32 -4.24
CA GLY A 496 14.88 -1.49 -4.95
C GLY A 496 13.84 -0.40 -4.71
N GLY A 497 14.17 0.85 -5.03
CA GLY A 497 13.22 1.95 -5.14
C GLY A 497 13.12 2.41 -6.59
N TRP A 498 12.20 1.81 -7.36
CA TRP A 498 12.01 2.06 -8.79
C TRP A 498 10.72 2.83 -9.08
N CYS A 499 10.68 3.60 -10.16
CA CYS A 499 9.42 4.18 -10.60
C CYS A 499 8.50 3.09 -11.19
N VAL A 500 9.03 2.25 -12.09
CA VAL A 500 8.33 1.08 -12.63
C VAL A 500 9.16 -0.18 -12.37
N TYR A 501 8.54 -1.17 -11.77
CA TYR A 501 9.18 -2.44 -11.44
C TYR A 501 8.42 -3.60 -12.08
N LEU A 502 9.06 -4.26 -13.03
CA LEU A 502 8.61 -5.50 -13.66
C LEU A 502 9.29 -6.66 -12.96
N ASP A 503 8.65 -7.19 -11.92
CA ASP A 503 9.21 -8.24 -11.08
C ASP A 503 8.98 -9.64 -11.68
N GLU A 504 9.29 -10.66 -10.96
CA GLU A 504 9.42 -12.07 -11.33
C GLU A 504 8.41 -12.56 -12.37
N GLY A 505 8.88 -12.80 -13.58
CA GLY A 505 8.08 -13.34 -14.68
C GLY A 505 7.16 -12.34 -15.39
N SER A 506 7.25 -11.04 -15.06
CA SER A 506 6.44 -10.00 -15.72
C SER A 506 6.61 -10.06 -17.24
N SER A 507 5.50 -10.37 -17.95
CA SER A 507 5.54 -10.67 -19.37
C SER A 507 4.36 -10.12 -20.13
N HIS A 508 4.60 -9.77 -21.40
CA HIS A 508 3.61 -9.27 -22.35
C HIS A 508 2.94 -7.95 -21.91
N ILE A 509 3.69 -7.12 -21.20
CA ILE A 509 3.26 -5.84 -20.64
C ILE A 509 3.77 -4.70 -21.51
N VAL A 510 2.97 -3.64 -21.67
CA VAL A 510 3.36 -2.40 -22.33
C VAL A 510 3.56 -1.31 -21.29
N VAL A 511 4.76 -0.70 -21.28
CA VAL A 511 5.10 0.48 -20.47
C VAL A 511 5.38 1.63 -21.46
N GLU A 512 4.47 2.58 -21.55
CA GLU A 512 4.57 3.64 -22.57
C GLU A 512 4.11 5.01 -22.07
N GLU A 513 4.72 6.05 -22.62
CA GLU A 513 4.29 7.43 -22.39
C GLU A 513 4.29 7.85 -20.91
N ASN A 514 5.12 7.22 -20.06
CA ASN A 514 5.28 7.61 -18.65
C ASN A 514 6.40 8.63 -18.50
N VAL A 515 6.31 9.46 -17.46
CA VAL A 515 7.40 10.33 -17.01
C VAL A 515 7.82 9.89 -15.61
N CYS A 516 9.04 9.37 -15.52
CA CYS A 516 9.62 8.75 -14.33
C CYS A 516 10.94 9.43 -13.97
N PHE A 517 11.07 9.94 -12.77
CA PHE A 517 12.32 10.58 -12.32
C PHE A 517 12.49 10.55 -10.80
N ASP A 518 13.69 10.87 -10.34
CA ASP A 518 14.03 10.95 -8.90
C ASP A 518 13.69 9.65 -8.14
N ALA A 519 14.28 8.55 -8.60
CA ALA A 519 14.22 7.25 -7.94
C ALA A 519 15.53 6.99 -7.18
N SER A 520 15.44 6.45 -5.96
CA SER A 520 16.63 6.15 -5.14
C SER A 520 17.53 5.06 -5.74
N THR A 521 17.01 4.29 -6.68
CA THR A 521 17.79 3.33 -7.48
C THR A 521 17.69 3.65 -8.97
N GLN A 522 16.90 2.96 -9.75
CA GLN A 522 16.68 3.21 -11.18
C GLN A 522 15.23 3.59 -11.45
N CYS A 523 14.98 4.24 -12.59
CA CYS A 523 13.60 4.58 -12.97
C CYS A 523 12.79 3.33 -13.38
N LEU A 524 13.41 2.35 -14.02
CA LEU A 524 12.78 1.09 -14.41
C LEU A 524 13.65 -0.09 -14.02
N HIS A 525 13.02 -1.15 -13.50
CA HIS A 525 13.65 -2.44 -13.28
C HIS A 525 12.87 -3.56 -13.98
N GLN A 526 13.56 -4.35 -14.78
CA GLN A 526 13.12 -5.65 -15.29
C GLN A 526 13.86 -6.74 -14.52
N HIS A 527 13.21 -7.36 -13.52
CA HIS A 527 13.86 -8.44 -12.76
C HIS A 527 14.10 -9.65 -13.66
N TYR A 528 13.04 -10.27 -14.15
CA TYR A 528 13.06 -11.18 -15.31
C TYR A 528 11.64 -11.29 -15.88
N GLY A 529 11.56 -11.55 -17.18
CA GLY A 529 10.30 -11.58 -17.90
C GLY A 529 10.54 -11.64 -19.41
N ARG A 530 9.48 -11.68 -20.19
CA ARG A 530 9.59 -11.83 -21.64
C ARG A 530 8.61 -10.94 -22.38
N GLU A 531 9.07 -10.47 -23.55
CA GLU A 531 8.27 -9.79 -24.57
C GLU A 531 7.52 -8.56 -24.02
N ASN A 532 8.13 -7.85 -23.06
CA ASN A 532 7.63 -6.56 -22.63
C ASN A 532 8.00 -5.47 -23.63
N THR A 533 7.18 -4.44 -23.76
CA THR A 533 7.44 -3.28 -24.63
C THR A 533 7.57 -2.03 -23.77
N ILE A 534 8.73 -1.38 -23.85
CA ILE A 534 9.04 -0.15 -23.10
C ILE A 534 9.34 0.94 -24.11
N ARG A 535 8.36 1.83 -24.35
CA ARG A 535 8.47 2.81 -25.43
C ARG A 535 7.91 4.18 -25.06
N ASN A 536 8.51 5.17 -25.67
CA ASN A 536 8.03 6.56 -25.58
C ASN A 536 7.91 7.09 -24.15
N ASN A 537 8.78 6.62 -23.22
CA ASN A 537 8.86 7.10 -21.85
C ASN A 537 9.97 8.12 -21.67
N VAL A 538 9.88 8.92 -20.61
CA VAL A 538 10.96 9.72 -20.07
C VAL A 538 11.44 9.06 -18.77
N PHE A 539 12.70 8.63 -18.73
CA PHE A 539 13.37 8.12 -17.54
C PHE A 539 14.53 9.06 -17.19
N ALA A 540 14.48 9.71 -16.03
CA ALA A 540 15.46 10.72 -15.66
C ALA A 540 15.91 10.61 -14.20
N PHE A 541 17.19 10.85 -13.96
CA PHE A 541 17.77 11.07 -12.63
C PHE A 541 17.51 9.95 -11.61
N GLY A 542 17.52 8.69 -12.03
CA GLY A 542 17.66 7.57 -11.11
C GLY A 542 19.05 7.59 -10.46
N ALA A 543 19.12 7.42 -9.16
CA ALA A 543 20.37 7.64 -8.40
C ALA A 543 21.47 6.60 -8.70
N ARG A 544 21.10 5.42 -9.21
CA ARG A 544 22.04 4.32 -9.50
C ARG A 544 21.98 3.83 -10.96
N GLY A 545 21.33 4.57 -11.83
CA GLY A 545 21.10 4.23 -13.23
C GLY A 545 19.67 4.55 -13.65
N LEU A 546 19.31 4.29 -14.89
CA LEU A 546 17.95 4.55 -15.37
C LEU A 546 17.14 3.26 -15.56
N ILE A 547 17.76 2.22 -16.12
CA ILE A 547 17.15 0.91 -16.35
C ILE A 547 18.03 -0.18 -15.75
N ALA A 548 17.45 -1.03 -14.90
CA ALA A 548 18.10 -2.20 -14.35
C ALA A 548 17.59 -3.48 -15.02
N VAL A 549 18.49 -4.41 -15.29
CA VAL A 549 18.22 -5.77 -15.80
C VAL A 549 18.90 -6.79 -14.91
N THR A 550 18.29 -7.96 -14.66
CA THR A 550 18.81 -8.88 -13.65
C THR A 550 19.22 -10.24 -14.20
N ARG A 551 18.39 -10.90 -15.02
CA ARG A 551 18.65 -12.27 -15.46
C ARG A 551 18.82 -12.37 -16.96
N ALA A 552 19.82 -13.16 -17.38
CA ALA A 552 20.00 -13.57 -18.76
C ALA A 552 19.12 -14.80 -19.06
N GLU A 553 18.24 -14.69 -20.04
CA GLU A 553 17.35 -15.77 -20.48
C GLU A 553 17.42 -15.92 -22.00
N GLU A 554 16.97 -17.07 -22.56
CA GLU A 554 17.09 -17.34 -23.99
C GLU A 554 16.10 -16.56 -24.86
N HIS A 555 15.02 -16.05 -24.30
CA HIS A 555 14.01 -15.24 -24.99
C HIS A 555 14.31 -13.75 -24.91
N VAL A 556 13.62 -12.95 -25.71
CA VAL A 556 13.68 -11.50 -25.63
C VAL A 556 12.99 -11.04 -24.34
N SER A 557 13.76 -10.40 -23.46
CA SER A 557 13.25 -9.87 -22.20
C SER A 557 12.29 -8.69 -22.46
N PHE A 558 12.76 -7.69 -23.20
CA PHE A 558 11.94 -6.54 -23.60
C PHE A 558 12.47 -5.84 -24.85
N THR A 559 11.61 -5.03 -25.44
CA THR A 559 11.95 -4.05 -26.47
C THR A 559 11.98 -2.66 -25.85
N LEU A 560 13.06 -1.91 -26.06
CA LEU A 560 13.29 -0.54 -25.56
C LEU A 560 13.41 0.40 -26.76
N GLU A 561 12.38 1.18 -27.05
CA GLU A 561 12.38 2.06 -28.21
C GLU A 561 11.75 3.44 -27.97
N ARG A 562 12.28 4.46 -28.59
CA ARG A 562 11.75 5.83 -28.53
C ARG A 562 11.60 6.37 -27.10
N ASN A 563 12.55 6.02 -26.22
CA ASN A 563 12.56 6.58 -24.87
C ASN A 563 13.56 7.72 -24.77
N VAL A 564 13.35 8.62 -23.85
CA VAL A 564 14.28 9.66 -23.44
C VAL A 564 14.89 9.25 -22.11
N LEU A 565 16.21 9.04 -22.09
CA LEU A 565 16.96 8.54 -20.93
C LEU A 565 18.00 9.60 -20.53
N VAL A 566 17.78 10.24 -19.38
CA VAL A 566 18.62 11.35 -18.89
C VAL A 566 19.24 11.00 -17.54
N SER A 567 20.56 10.88 -17.51
CA SER A 567 21.32 10.57 -16.30
C SER A 567 22.14 11.77 -15.80
N ALA A 568 22.74 11.64 -14.63
CA ALA A 568 23.62 12.62 -14.03
C ALA A 568 24.89 11.95 -13.47
N GLY A 569 25.71 11.37 -14.37
CA GLY A 569 26.95 10.70 -14.02
C GLY A 569 26.76 9.24 -13.60
N VAL A 570 25.64 8.62 -13.97
CA VAL A 570 25.35 7.18 -13.76
C VAL A 570 25.01 6.52 -15.09
N PRO A 571 25.25 5.22 -15.27
CA PRO A 571 24.94 4.52 -16.51
C PRO A 571 23.44 4.54 -16.83
N ALA A 572 23.10 4.60 -18.12
CA ALA A 572 21.70 4.49 -18.55
C ALA A 572 21.12 3.09 -18.30
N ILE A 573 21.89 2.04 -18.56
CA ILE A 573 21.48 0.64 -18.35
C ILE A 573 22.50 -0.05 -17.45
N VAL A 574 22.03 -0.70 -16.40
CA VAL A 574 22.84 -1.39 -15.41
C VAL A 574 22.38 -2.84 -15.23
N GLY A 575 23.29 -3.77 -14.93
CA GLY A 575 22.94 -5.10 -14.46
C GLY A 575 22.43 -5.03 -13.01
N GLY A 576 21.46 -5.89 -12.64
CA GLY A 576 20.92 -5.97 -11.27
C GLY A 576 21.68 -6.95 -10.39
N THR A 577 21.27 -7.05 -9.13
CA THR A 577 21.72 -8.08 -8.18
C THR A 577 21.40 -9.47 -8.71
N GLY A 578 22.38 -10.28 -8.93
CA GLY A 578 22.21 -11.64 -9.44
C GLY A 578 22.92 -11.89 -10.76
N ALA A 579 23.82 -10.99 -11.14
CA ALA A 579 24.89 -11.23 -12.10
C ALA A 579 24.51 -11.41 -13.58
N ALA A 580 23.42 -10.79 -14.06
CA ALA A 580 23.31 -10.62 -15.49
C ALA A 580 24.02 -9.32 -15.89
N HIS A 581 25.13 -9.44 -16.59
CA HIS A 581 25.67 -8.28 -17.28
C HIS A 581 24.66 -7.83 -18.34
N PRO A 582 24.40 -6.51 -18.54
CA PRO A 582 23.46 -6.06 -19.57
C PRO A 582 23.71 -6.65 -20.96
N TYR A 583 24.94 -6.99 -21.29
CA TYR A 583 25.30 -7.68 -22.55
C TYR A 583 24.76 -9.11 -22.66
N ASP A 584 24.47 -9.76 -21.55
CA ASP A 584 23.98 -11.15 -21.53
C ASP A 584 22.46 -11.23 -21.64
N VAL A 585 21.76 -10.13 -21.37
CA VAL A 585 20.30 -10.06 -21.44
C VAL A 585 19.87 -9.87 -22.89
N ARG A 586 19.02 -10.77 -23.39
CA ARG A 586 18.42 -10.60 -24.71
C ARG A 586 17.36 -9.51 -24.67
N LEU A 587 17.72 -8.34 -25.14
CA LEU A 587 16.80 -7.21 -25.33
C LEU A 587 16.98 -6.63 -26.74
N ILE A 588 15.98 -5.89 -27.18
CA ILE A 588 16.03 -5.12 -28.42
C ILE A 588 15.99 -3.65 -28.01
N SER A 589 17.05 -2.90 -28.32
CA SER A 589 17.12 -1.46 -28.02
C SER A 589 17.49 -0.68 -29.26
N ASP A 590 16.65 0.30 -29.65
CA ASP A 590 16.95 1.22 -30.74
C ASP A 590 16.05 2.48 -30.69
N LEU A 591 16.44 3.52 -31.43
CA LEU A 591 15.69 4.77 -31.55
C LEU A 591 15.47 5.46 -30.19
N ASN A 592 16.43 5.40 -29.26
CA ASN A 592 16.35 6.10 -27.99
C ASN A 592 17.19 7.40 -27.98
N LEU A 593 16.82 8.34 -27.11
CA LEU A 593 17.63 9.52 -26.79
C LEU A 593 18.34 9.31 -25.46
N PHE A 594 19.67 9.35 -25.47
CA PHE A 594 20.49 9.26 -24.27
C PHE A 594 21.19 10.59 -23.99
N TRP A 595 21.17 11.02 -22.75
CA TRP A 595 21.90 12.19 -22.30
C TRP A 595 22.40 12.02 -20.88
N ASP A 596 23.73 12.09 -20.70
CA ASP A 596 24.32 12.27 -19.37
C ASP A 596 24.64 13.75 -19.17
N THR A 597 24.05 14.40 -18.19
CA THR A 597 24.25 15.82 -17.91
C THR A 597 25.65 16.16 -17.41
N ARG A 598 26.49 15.16 -17.09
CA ARG A 598 27.85 15.29 -16.57
C ARG A 598 28.91 14.71 -17.48
N ALA A 599 28.55 14.01 -18.53
CA ALA A 599 29.47 13.34 -19.45
C ALA A 599 28.97 13.34 -20.89
N ASP A 600 29.90 13.23 -21.85
CA ASP A 600 29.58 13.13 -23.28
C ASP A 600 29.25 11.70 -23.74
N THR A 601 29.12 10.73 -22.80
CA THR A 601 28.88 9.31 -23.07
C THR A 601 27.65 8.85 -22.30
N ALA A 602 26.76 8.10 -22.95
CA ALA A 602 25.48 7.67 -22.34
C ALA A 602 25.55 6.36 -21.57
N MET A 603 26.47 5.47 -21.98
CA MET A 603 26.54 4.10 -21.46
C MET A 603 27.72 3.88 -20.51
N SER A 604 28.67 4.80 -20.47
CA SER A 604 29.87 4.65 -19.65
C SER A 604 29.65 5.25 -18.26
N GLY A 605 29.66 4.43 -17.28
CA GLY A 605 29.74 4.78 -15.88
C GLY A 605 30.24 3.60 -15.08
N GLU A 606 31.06 3.83 -14.08
CA GLU A 606 31.42 2.81 -13.08
C GLU A 606 30.18 2.58 -12.17
N GLY A 607 29.15 1.95 -12.73
CA GLY A 607 27.96 1.61 -11.97
C GLY A 607 28.22 0.43 -11.04
N ARG A 608 28.35 0.67 -9.75
CA ARG A 608 28.02 -0.35 -8.76
C ARG A 608 26.52 -0.60 -8.83
N VAL A 609 26.17 -1.77 -9.27
CA VAL A 609 24.76 -2.15 -9.46
C VAL A 609 24.04 -2.34 -8.14
N ASP A 610 24.77 -2.68 -7.08
CA ASP A 610 24.18 -2.91 -5.78
C ASP A 610 25.19 -2.67 -4.65
N ALA A 611 24.72 -2.07 -3.56
CA ALA A 611 25.51 -1.97 -2.33
C ALA A 611 25.70 -3.34 -1.63
N THR A 612 24.98 -4.38 -2.08
CA THR A 612 25.05 -5.74 -1.51
C THR A 612 26.15 -6.61 -2.12
N ALA A 613 26.66 -6.24 -3.28
CA ALA A 613 27.79 -6.90 -3.93
C ALA A 613 29.00 -5.95 -4.02
N PRO A 614 29.69 -5.67 -2.89
CA PRO A 614 30.74 -4.66 -2.85
C PRO A 614 31.96 -4.98 -3.73
N ASP A 615 32.10 -6.21 -4.19
CA ASP A 615 33.28 -6.71 -4.93
C ASP A 615 33.01 -7.04 -6.40
N GLU A 616 31.78 -6.96 -6.90
CA GLU A 616 31.48 -7.12 -8.32
C GLU A 616 31.71 -5.81 -9.06
N VAL A 617 32.90 -5.65 -9.60
CA VAL A 617 33.24 -4.61 -10.60
C VAL A 617 32.66 -5.11 -11.93
N LEU A 618 31.45 -4.68 -12.28
CA LEU A 618 30.92 -4.92 -13.62
C LEU A 618 31.81 -4.16 -14.63
N THR A 619 32.19 -4.84 -15.70
CA THR A 619 32.90 -4.20 -16.82
C THR A 619 32.01 -3.08 -17.37
N PRO A 620 32.47 -1.81 -17.43
CA PRO A 620 31.67 -0.73 -17.95
C PRO A 620 31.18 -1.04 -19.36
N LEU A 621 29.89 -0.80 -19.61
CA LEU A 621 29.35 -0.77 -20.96
C LEU A 621 29.99 0.42 -21.71
N SER A 622 30.60 0.17 -22.86
CA SER A 622 30.96 1.26 -23.78
C SER A 622 29.91 1.39 -24.87
N ASP A 623 29.64 2.60 -25.31
CA ASP A 623 28.71 2.87 -26.41
C ASP A 623 29.07 2.05 -27.67
N ASP A 624 30.35 1.92 -27.96
CA ASP A 624 30.85 1.13 -29.12
C ASP A 624 30.59 -0.37 -28.96
N ALA A 625 30.82 -0.93 -27.78
CA ALA A 625 30.58 -2.36 -27.51
C ALA A 625 29.09 -2.68 -27.55
N TRP A 626 28.24 -1.80 -27.03
CA TRP A 626 26.80 -1.91 -27.05
C TRP A 626 26.24 -1.88 -28.47
N ARG A 627 26.68 -0.92 -29.29
CA ARG A 627 26.35 -0.81 -30.72
C ARG A 627 26.85 -1.99 -31.55
N ALA A 628 28.04 -2.53 -31.21
CA ALA A 628 28.60 -3.68 -31.88
C ALA A 628 27.72 -4.95 -31.73
N GLN A 629 26.95 -5.05 -30.65
CA GLN A 629 25.96 -6.12 -30.46
C GLN A 629 24.67 -5.88 -31.23
N GLY A 630 24.50 -4.72 -31.84
CA GLY A 630 23.34 -4.41 -32.67
C GLY A 630 22.32 -3.48 -32.02
N HIS A 631 22.58 -3.07 -30.78
CA HIS A 631 21.69 -2.17 -30.05
C HIS A 631 21.93 -0.70 -30.41
N ASP A 632 20.90 0.13 -30.28
CA ASP A 632 20.92 1.59 -30.37
C ASP A 632 21.68 2.17 -31.57
N ARG A 633 21.59 1.50 -32.72
CA ARG A 633 22.27 1.94 -33.95
C ARG A 633 21.72 3.25 -34.50
N HIS A 634 20.43 3.50 -34.29
CA HIS A 634 19.75 4.72 -34.72
C HIS A 634 19.37 5.63 -33.55
N SER A 635 19.91 5.33 -32.37
CA SER A 635 19.72 6.14 -31.16
C SER A 635 20.67 7.34 -31.15
N VAL A 636 20.25 8.40 -30.49
CA VAL A 636 20.95 9.69 -30.44
C VAL A 636 21.51 9.91 -29.03
N ILE A 637 22.73 10.44 -28.96
CA ILE A 637 23.39 10.82 -27.71
C ILE A 637 23.61 12.33 -27.69
N GLY A 638 23.27 12.98 -26.59
CA GLY A 638 23.50 14.40 -26.36
C GLY A 638 22.34 15.11 -25.69
N ASP A 639 22.51 16.40 -25.44
CA ASP A 639 21.52 17.24 -24.78
C ASP A 639 20.14 17.17 -25.46
N VAL A 640 19.16 16.71 -24.69
CA VAL A 640 17.78 16.53 -25.15
C VAL A 640 16.87 17.70 -24.75
N GLY A 641 17.39 18.70 -24.05
CA GLY A 641 16.62 19.85 -23.57
C GLY A 641 15.48 19.46 -22.63
N LEU A 642 15.69 18.49 -21.74
CA LEU A 642 14.67 18.02 -20.81
C LEU A 642 14.33 19.10 -19.78
N VAL A 643 13.03 19.37 -19.64
CA VAL A 643 12.46 20.11 -18.50
C VAL A 643 11.47 19.19 -17.82
N LEU A 644 11.61 18.98 -16.53
CA LEU A 644 10.68 18.20 -15.70
C LEU A 644 9.62 19.10 -15.04
N PRO A 645 8.44 18.55 -14.69
CA PRO A 645 7.43 19.29 -13.94
C PRO A 645 7.99 19.77 -12.59
N GLY A 646 7.64 20.99 -12.19
CA GLY A 646 7.92 21.45 -10.83
C GLY A 646 7.09 20.71 -9.76
N PRO A 647 7.40 20.89 -8.46
CA PRO A 647 6.68 20.24 -7.35
C PRO A 647 5.16 20.51 -7.37
N ASP A 648 4.77 21.68 -7.85
CA ASP A 648 3.38 22.15 -7.95
C ASP A 648 2.73 21.80 -9.30
N ARG A 649 3.38 20.99 -10.15
CA ARG A 649 3.00 20.65 -11.53
C ARG A 649 2.90 21.85 -12.49
N ALA A 650 3.37 23.00 -12.08
CA ALA A 650 3.39 24.17 -12.95
C ALA A 650 4.38 23.97 -14.10
N GLY A 651 3.85 23.75 -15.29
CA GLY A 651 4.62 23.41 -16.49
C GLY A 651 4.76 21.89 -16.68
N GLY A 652 4.19 21.35 -17.75
CA GLY A 652 4.36 19.95 -18.13
C GLY A 652 5.83 19.62 -18.47
N PRO A 653 6.21 18.33 -18.47
CA PRO A 653 7.52 17.90 -18.94
C PRO A 653 7.70 18.29 -20.42
N SER A 654 8.91 18.63 -20.80
CA SER A 654 9.20 18.93 -22.22
C SER A 654 10.59 18.44 -22.61
N VAL A 655 10.74 18.12 -23.89
CA VAL A 655 11.97 17.72 -24.55
C VAL A 655 12.11 18.56 -25.83
N SER A 656 13.33 18.79 -26.30
CA SER A 656 13.58 19.46 -27.57
C SER A 656 12.80 18.76 -28.70
N ARG A 657 11.96 19.51 -29.42
CA ARG A 657 11.16 18.97 -30.54
C ARG A 657 12.04 18.43 -31.66
N GLU A 658 13.18 19.06 -31.90
CA GLU A 658 14.13 18.64 -32.92
C GLU A 658 14.70 17.26 -32.55
N ARG A 659 15.20 17.09 -31.32
CA ARG A 659 15.73 15.82 -30.81
C ARG A 659 14.68 14.72 -30.77
N ALA A 660 13.48 15.04 -30.31
CA ALA A 660 12.36 14.10 -30.29
C ALA A 660 12.03 13.57 -31.69
N ALA A 661 12.06 14.44 -32.71
CA ALA A 661 11.78 14.06 -34.09
C ALA A 661 12.84 13.09 -34.69
N GLU A 662 14.10 13.16 -34.26
CA GLU A 662 15.17 12.29 -34.74
C GLU A 662 14.88 10.80 -34.51
N ILE A 663 14.17 10.48 -33.44
CA ILE A 663 13.82 9.09 -33.05
C ILE A 663 12.32 8.80 -33.14
N GLY A 664 11.50 9.78 -33.50
CA GLY A 664 10.05 9.64 -33.50
C GLY A 664 9.42 9.59 -32.11
N PHE A 665 10.09 10.19 -31.09
CA PHE A 665 9.52 10.35 -29.74
C PHE A 665 8.39 11.36 -29.75
N VAL A 666 7.29 11.04 -29.05
CA VAL A 666 6.15 11.93 -28.84
C VAL A 666 6.05 12.25 -27.36
N MET A 667 6.13 13.53 -27.00
CA MET A 667 6.03 13.94 -25.60
C MET A 667 4.71 13.47 -24.99
N PRO A 668 4.73 12.74 -23.86
CA PRO A 668 3.52 12.30 -23.18
C PRO A 668 2.59 13.48 -22.81
N ASP A 669 1.30 13.32 -23.10
CA ASP A 669 0.29 14.26 -22.61
C ASP A 669 -0.10 13.89 -21.18
N LEU A 670 0.35 14.68 -20.21
CA LEU A 670 0.07 14.52 -18.79
C LEU A 670 -0.99 15.49 -18.26
N THR A 671 -1.75 16.16 -19.12
CA THR A 671 -2.76 17.15 -18.69
C THR A 671 -3.89 16.54 -17.85
N GLY A 672 -4.10 15.22 -17.97
CA GLY A 672 -5.08 14.47 -17.17
C GLY A 672 -4.51 13.74 -15.96
N VAL A 673 -3.23 13.90 -15.62
CA VAL A 673 -2.61 13.20 -14.50
C VAL A 673 -3.18 13.65 -13.15
N GLY A 674 -3.53 12.68 -12.31
CA GLY A 674 -4.18 12.89 -11.02
C GLY A 674 -5.68 13.13 -11.11
N PRO A 675 -6.38 13.32 -9.97
CA PRO A 675 -7.83 13.40 -9.90
C PRO A 675 -8.41 14.54 -10.74
N ARG A 676 -9.44 14.21 -11.49
CA ARG A 676 -10.20 15.14 -12.33
C ARG A 676 -11.33 15.79 -11.53
N SER A 677 -11.68 17.00 -11.91
CA SER A 677 -12.88 17.65 -11.35
C SER A 677 -14.15 16.87 -11.71
N ARG A 678 -15.00 16.66 -10.72
CA ARG A 678 -16.28 15.99 -10.94
C ARG A 678 -17.16 16.84 -11.90
N PRO A 679 -17.75 16.27 -12.95
CA PRO A 679 -18.72 17.00 -13.77
C PRO A 679 -19.93 17.39 -12.92
N GLY A 680 -20.21 18.67 -12.73
CA GLY A 680 -21.47 19.17 -12.18
C GLY A 680 -21.48 19.76 -10.77
N LYS A 681 -20.33 19.95 -10.11
CA LYS A 681 -20.22 20.83 -8.93
C LYS A 681 -19.30 22.01 -9.28
N GLN A 682 -19.86 23.03 -9.92
CA GLN A 682 -19.30 24.40 -9.98
C GLN A 682 -20.02 25.25 -8.94
#